data_ae6b463f5443516f7cc2b3f5c2484381
#
_entry.id   ae6b463f5443516f7cc2b3f5c2484381
#
_cell.length_a   1.000
_cell.length_b   1.000
_cell.length_c   1.000
_cell.angle_alpha   90.00
_cell.angle_beta   90.00
_cell.angle_gamma   90.00
#
_symmetry.space_group_name_H-M   'P 1'
#
loop_
_entity.id
_entity.type
_entity.pdbx_description
1 polymer ?
#
loop_
_entity_poly.entity_id
_entity_poly.type
_entity_poly.pdbx_seq_one_letter_code
_entity_poly.pdbx_strand_id
1 'polypeptide(L)'
;MKKSILIFFLIFSKSFFSQNGWNAYLGGASSSFLTGPETCLAIDKNGNKWIGFTSSLASSPAALARYDKMTGFWTYFNTANTPVIPNNRISSIACDNSGNVWAGTSAGLLKFDGANWTCYTTANGLPSSNIISLECNGNNVYIGTTNGLSRLNGGVFTNYNTSNGLLPNDTVNCIKSQSATQIWLGNYNRIIEVNFNASFSNSSYNIHQIPFVTNKINCIFIDNLNKKWLGTVSKGLVEYDNSNFILASSTYSDMIGVNTPTTNCLDICQGPNNGPMFYATCAAYGSFTPGSNSSWCLLELLPNADYKAYYVPNNNYTVGDFLENDPNGEIYISNKQLVHLGGFLKFMFSFKPSDYKSTIQGPGQGVTNKNYKYLDINRVRAGIANRGDMFWDLGGSGNAKYEVPKGSGSNAGFCNSFWIGGLDASNQLHISAQTYRQSGCDFWPGPLDTVHAQCDTTTFMNYDKIWKISYNDINDFRTNFLNGNIANNTYTPTIDIITWPAHGNGKYSRNLAPFVDMNGNGIYDPLTGGDYPRIKGDQTLYFIFNDDFAPHTEAKGAPMGIEVHCMAYAYGCPNFLNGKNELAYTTFYNYRIINRSHLNYHNVKIALFDDVDLGNYQDDYMGCHVSSNLGFSYNADGVDENINGLIGYNNYPPATGKCFLKGPPAPLNDGFDNDNDGMFDELNEESLLDEFIYYNPNINPNPTPTHPPTGPYEFFNYMNARWRDSSFYTCGGNGYGGTTPTRFLYPWTFYNGMPCSIWSDNVNPKGDRRNVMATGGFDLNSKSEVEFEFAKVWSVDSTNANDNIGAVNKLLSDVQKITTFYKSGTQSTCLPNMAIGIYENQLTTLEVEVYPNPTQEKLQIKLAREEKCEMSIKDVMGKTIFSKRFEGYSTIIDVKDLSQGVYFIHIQQNGAQAVKKIIKQ
;
A
#
# COMPACT_ATOMS: atom_id res chain seq x y z
N MET A 1 12.83 -23.50 42.13
CA MET A 1 11.58 -23.30 41.34
C MET A 1 11.17 -21.83 41.17
N LYS A 2 11.22 -20.93 42.16
CA LYS A 2 10.79 -19.53 42.01
C LYS A 2 11.70 -18.64 41.08
N LYS A 3 13.01 -18.92 40.97
CA LYS A 3 13.93 -18.20 40.09
C LYS A 3 13.81 -18.57 38.58
N SER A 4 13.44 -19.82 38.29
CA SER A 4 13.27 -20.31 36.93
C SER A 4 11.99 -19.79 36.26
N ILE A 5 10.93 -19.54 37.05
CA ILE A 5 9.67 -18.97 36.55
C ILE A 5 9.84 -17.47 36.20
N LEU A 6 10.70 -16.74 36.89
CA LEU A 6 10.95 -15.32 36.60
C LEU A 6 11.76 -15.15 35.31
N ILE A 7 12.70 -16.04 35.02
CA ILE A 7 13.48 -16.01 33.76
C ILE A 7 12.60 -16.42 32.56
N PHE A 8 11.65 -17.35 32.75
CA PHE A 8 10.73 -17.75 31.70
C PHE A 8 9.73 -16.63 31.35
N PHE A 9 9.27 -15.84 32.33
CA PHE A 9 8.41 -14.67 32.10
C PHE A 9 9.14 -13.51 31.41
N LEU A 10 10.43 -13.30 31.70
CA LEU A 10 11.25 -12.26 31.05
C LEU A 10 11.61 -12.61 29.59
N ILE A 11 11.74 -13.89 29.26
CA ILE A 11 11.97 -14.33 27.87
C ILE A 11 10.67 -14.26 27.05
N PHE A 12 9.52 -14.57 27.66
CA PHE A 12 8.22 -14.46 27.00
C PHE A 12 7.78 -13.00 26.78
N SER A 13 8.17 -12.06 27.67
CA SER A 13 7.79 -10.66 27.50
C SER A 13 8.53 -9.95 26.37
N LYS A 14 9.77 -10.33 26.04
CA LYS A 14 10.51 -9.77 24.90
C LYS A 14 9.94 -10.21 23.54
N SER A 15 9.37 -11.41 23.46
CA SER A 15 8.82 -11.94 22.19
C SER A 15 7.38 -11.52 21.90
N PHE A 16 6.64 -10.98 22.87
CA PHE A 16 5.24 -10.59 22.68
C PHE A 16 5.04 -9.14 22.19
N PHE A 17 6.06 -8.27 22.21
CA PHE A 17 5.92 -6.84 21.99
C PHE A 17 6.87 -6.24 20.94
N SER A 18 7.65 -7.05 20.26
CA SER A 18 8.44 -6.58 19.12
C SER A 18 7.68 -6.86 17.82
N GLN A 19 6.63 -6.11 17.56
CA GLN A 19 5.93 -6.15 16.27
C GLN A 19 6.08 -4.81 15.55
N ASN A 20 6.52 -4.86 14.31
CA ASN A 20 6.47 -3.74 13.36
C ASN A 20 7.21 -2.46 13.80
N GLY A 21 8.46 -2.59 14.25
CA GLY A 21 9.24 -1.41 14.63
C GLY A 21 8.91 -0.84 16.02
N TRP A 22 7.93 -1.42 16.74
CA TRP A 22 7.57 -1.03 18.09
C TRP A 22 8.25 -1.90 19.14
N ASN A 23 8.92 -1.27 20.13
CA ASN A 23 9.47 -1.94 21.30
C ASN A 23 8.82 -1.40 22.56
N ALA A 24 8.46 -2.27 23.48
CA ALA A 24 7.93 -1.89 24.80
C ALA A 24 8.98 -2.01 25.89
N TYR A 25 9.07 -1.00 26.74
CA TYR A 25 9.95 -0.97 27.90
C TYR A 25 9.09 -1.10 29.17
N LEU A 26 9.12 -2.29 29.79
CA LEU A 26 8.36 -2.57 31.01
C LEU A 26 9.05 -1.97 32.23
N GLY A 27 8.36 -1.18 32.99
CA GLY A 27 8.78 -0.83 34.36
C GLY A 27 8.82 -2.06 35.25
N GLY A 28 9.94 -2.32 35.93
CA GLY A 28 10.27 -3.57 36.65
C GLY A 28 9.15 -4.19 37.51
N ALA A 29 9.31 -5.46 37.81
CA ALA A 29 8.33 -6.45 38.26
C ALA A 29 7.58 -6.22 39.59
N SER A 30 7.57 -5.03 40.16
CA SER A 30 6.72 -4.72 41.31
C SER A 30 5.68 -3.68 40.94
N SER A 31 4.47 -4.11 40.68
CA SER A 31 3.30 -3.36 40.20
C SER A 31 2.85 -2.19 41.10
N SER A 32 3.53 -1.91 42.19
CA SER A 32 3.20 -0.83 43.12
C SER A 32 3.89 0.50 42.85
N PHE A 33 4.80 0.59 41.85
CA PHE A 33 5.71 1.74 41.72
C PHE A 33 5.28 2.81 40.71
N LEU A 34 4.25 2.62 39.91
CA LEU A 34 3.86 3.55 38.85
C LEU A 34 2.36 3.97 38.97
N THR A 35 2.02 4.75 39.98
CA THR A 35 0.61 5.09 40.30
C THR A 35 0.19 6.52 39.93
N GLY A 36 1.04 7.35 39.29
CA GLY A 36 0.69 8.69 38.80
C GLY A 36 0.61 8.79 37.28
N PRO A 37 -0.13 9.73 36.66
CA PRO A 37 -0.04 10.01 35.24
C PRO A 37 1.33 10.55 34.87
N GLU A 38 1.87 10.13 33.74
CA GLU A 38 3.08 10.67 33.14
C GLU A 38 2.85 12.10 32.65
N THR A 39 3.87 12.93 32.71
CA THR A 39 3.76 14.37 32.41
C THR A 39 4.76 14.85 31.38
N CYS A 40 5.89 14.15 31.22
CA CYS A 40 6.97 14.56 30.32
C CYS A 40 7.96 13.40 30.10
N LEU A 41 8.69 13.48 29.00
CA LEU A 41 9.75 12.56 28.60
C LEU A 41 10.94 13.38 28.11
N ALA A 42 12.17 12.95 28.42
CA ALA A 42 13.39 13.49 27.84
C ALA A 42 14.47 12.41 27.73
N ILE A 43 15.38 12.59 26.76
CA ILE A 43 16.54 11.70 26.54
C ILE A 43 17.81 12.48 26.86
N ASP A 44 18.63 11.94 27.78
CA ASP A 44 19.92 12.56 28.12
C ASP A 44 21.01 12.23 27.06
N LYS A 45 22.14 12.91 27.15
CA LYS A 45 23.26 12.73 26.19
C LYS A 45 23.83 11.31 26.15
N ASN A 46 23.59 10.49 27.16
CA ASN A 46 24.00 9.09 27.25
C ASN A 46 22.95 8.15 26.67
N GLY A 47 21.83 8.71 26.23
CA GLY A 47 20.68 7.97 25.69
C GLY A 47 19.79 7.35 26.76
N ASN A 48 19.95 7.70 28.04
CA ASN A 48 19.01 7.28 29.08
C ASN A 48 17.70 8.04 28.95
N LYS A 49 16.59 7.38 29.24
CA LYS A 49 15.24 7.94 29.11
C LYS A 49 14.74 8.38 30.49
N TRP A 50 14.27 9.60 30.58
CA TRP A 50 13.76 10.18 31.80
C TRP A 50 12.27 10.45 31.68
N ILE A 51 11.46 9.96 32.62
CA ILE A 51 10.02 10.12 32.62
C ILE A 51 9.59 10.83 33.89
N GLY A 52 8.82 11.90 33.76
CA GLY A 52 8.19 12.62 34.88
C GLY A 52 6.79 12.11 35.15
N PHE A 53 6.41 12.14 36.43
CA PHE A 53 5.07 11.75 36.89
C PHE A 53 4.46 12.84 37.73
N THR A 54 3.12 12.85 37.78
CA THR A 54 2.40 13.67 38.75
C THR A 54 1.53 12.81 39.65
N SER A 55 1.67 12.97 40.95
CA SER A 55 0.82 12.32 41.93
C SER A 55 0.43 13.29 43.03
N SER A 56 -0.83 13.22 43.47
CA SER A 56 -1.35 13.97 44.62
C SER A 56 -1.12 13.24 45.96
N LEU A 57 -0.69 11.96 45.93
CA LEU A 57 -0.50 11.13 47.10
C LEU A 57 0.96 11.17 47.55
N ALA A 58 1.21 11.51 48.80
CA ALA A 58 2.57 11.48 49.39
C ALA A 58 3.19 10.07 49.38
N SER A 59 2.37 9.05 49.32
CA SER A 59 2.77 7.64 49.18
C SER A 59 3.03 7.19 47.75
N SER A 60 3.04 8.11 46.76
CA SER A 60 3.30 7.76 45.39
C SER A 60 4.76 7.32 45.19
N PRO A 61 5.01 6.22 44.53
CA PRO A 61 6.32 5.58 44.49
C PRO A 61 7.38 6.28 43.63
N ALA A 62 6.99 7.13 42.66
CA ALA A 62 7.98 7.84 41.84
C ALA A 62 7.50 9.25 41.45
N ALA A 63 8.41 10.25 41.53
CA ALA A 63 8.28 11.53 40.85
C ALA A 63 8.95 11.50 39.48
N LEU A 64 10.11 10.83 39.42
CA LEU A 64 10.93 10.65 38.22
C LEU A 64 11.35 9.18 38.09
N ALA A 65 11.41 8.69 36.85
CA ALA A 65 12.03 7.41 36.51
C ALA A 65 13.11 7.61 35.45
N ARG A 66 14.23 6.91 35.58
CA ARG A 66 15.30 6.84 34.60
C ARG A 66 15.44 5.41 34.08
N TYR A 67 15.35 5.21 32.79
CA TYR A 67 15.77 3.98 32.13
C TYR A 67 17.22 4.14 31.67
N ASP A 68 18.09 3.31 32.18
CA ASP A 68 19.51 3.31 31.82
C ASP A 68 19.71 2.49 30.53
N LYS A 69 20.19 3.12 29.48
CA LYS A 69 20.35 2.51 28.15
C LYS A 69 21.36 1.38 28.14
N MET A 70 22.43 1.48 28.93
CA MET A 70 23.51 0.49 28.96
C MET A 70 23.12 -0.75 29.75
N THR A 71 22.50 -0.56 30.90
CA THR A 71 22.18 -1.65 31.81
C THR A 71 20.78 -2.24 31.60
N GLY A 72 19.89 -1.48 30.99
CA GLY A 72 18.49 -1.87 30.79
C GLY A 72 17.65 -1.79 32.07
N PHE A 73 18.13 -1.15 33.13
CA PHE A 73 17.44 -1.06 34.41
C PHE A 73 16.76 0.29 34.63
N TRP A 74 15.65 0.25 35.36
CA TRP A 74 14.94 1.42 35.83
C TRP A 74 15.45 1.87 37.20
N THR A 75 15.64 3.17 37.37
CA THR A 75 15.89 3.84 38.65
C THR A 75 14.76 4.82 38.92
N TYR A 76 14.26 4.84 40.15
CA TYR A 76 13.12 5.66 40.55
C TYR A 76 13.52 6.65 41.61
N PHE A 77 13.07 7.90 41.49
CA PHE A 77 13.33 9.02 42.39
C PHE A 77 12.01 9.59 42.89
N ASN A 78 11.92 9.80 44.20
CA ASN A 78 10.75 10.37 44.86
C ASN A 78 11.14 11.11 46.13
N THR A 79 10.17 11.74 46.80
CA THR A 79 10.40 12.49 48.04
C THR A 79 10.95 11.62 49.19
N ALA A 80 10.73 10.31 49.18
CA ALA A 80 11.18 9.40 50.23
C ALA A 80 12.64 8.95 50.07
N ASN A 81 13.07 8.67 48.83
CA ASN A 81 14.44 8.20 48.57
C ASN A 81 15.36 9.31 48.09
N THR A 82 14.82 10.45 47.69
CA THR A 82 15.55 11.64 47.22
C THR A 82 14.96 12.88 47.89
N PRO A 83 15.31 13.17 49.15
CA PRO A 83 14.66 14.22 49.94
C PRO A 83 14.77 15.66 49.39
N VAL A 84 15.68 15.89 48.40
CA VAL A 84 15.81 17.17 47.70
C VAL A 84 14.61 17.40 46.76
N ILE A 85 13.91 16.36 46.34
CA ILE A 85 12.69 16.49 45.53
C ILE A 85 11.57 17.07 46.42
N PRO A 86 11.06 18.27 46.10
CA PRO A 86 10.13 18.98 47.03
C PRO A 86 8.71 18.39 46.99
N ASN A 87 8.34 17.74 45.89
CA ASN A 87 7.06 17.02 45.76
C ASN A 87 7.10 16.04 44.60
N ASN A 88 6.14 15.11 44.53
CA ASN A 88 6.03 14.10 43.45
C ASN A 88 5.23 14.59 42.23
N ARG A 89 5.35 15.88 41.84
CA ARG A 89 4.67 16.47 40.69
C ARG A 89 5.69 17.08 39.75
N ILE A 90 6.09 16.33 38.77
CA ILE A 90 6.97 16.79 37.71
C ILE A 90 6.10 17.34 36.56
N SER A 91 6.42 18.54 36.10
CA SER A 91 5.69 19.21 35.01
C SER A 91 6.41 19.16 33.67
N SER A 92 7.76 19.11 33.67
CA SER A 92 8.59 19.13 32.48
C SER A 92 9.99 18.62 32.80
N ILE A 93 10.68 18.05 31.80
CA ILE A 93 12.08 17.63 31.87
C ILE A 93 12.81 18.16 30.64
N ALA A 94 14.06 18.61 30.83
CA ALA A 94 14.97 18.97 29.74
C ALA A 94 16.41 18.56 30.09
N CYS A 95 17.22 18.26 29.10
CA CYS A 95 18.62 17.90 29.26
C CYS A 95 19.53 18.94 28.62
N ASP A 96 20.58 19.40 29.33
CA ASP A 96 21.52 20.34 28.79
C ASP A 96 22.75 19.66 28.13
N ASN A 97 23.52 20.39 27.35
CA ASN A 97 24.68 19.88 26.64
C ASN A 97 25.81 19.41 27.59
N SER A 98 25.79 19.85 28.84
CA SER A 98 26.74 19.39 29.88
C SER A 98 26.37 18.01 30.44
N GLY A 99 25.13 17.55 30.14
CA GLY A 99 24.56 16.27 30.57
C GLY A 99 23.83 16.35 31.90
N ASN A 100 23.51 17.55 32.36
CA ASN A 100 22.61 17.68 33.48
C ASN A 100 21.19 17.45 33.02
N VAL A 101 20.39 16.86 33.88
CA VAL A 101 18.95 16.69 33.69
C VAL A 101 18.21 17.69 34.60
N TRP A 102 17.33 18.48 33.99
CA TRP A 102 16.53 19.50 34.66
C TRP A 102 15.10 19.05 34.72
N ALA A 103 14.46 19.13 35.88
CA ALA A 103 13.06 18.78 36.05
C ALA A 103 12.28 19.89 36.78
N GLY A 104 11.22 20.33 36.16
CA GLY A 104 10.30 21.30 36.74
C GLY A 104 9.31 20.63 37.69
N THR A 105 9.07 21.25 38.84
CA THR A 105 8.04 20.84 39.80
C THR A 105 7.10 21.99 40.09
N SER A 106 6.00 21.73 40.81
CA SER A 106 5.16 22.81 41.37
C SER A 106 5.78 23.55 42.55
N ALA A 107 6.98 23.14 43.04
CA ALA A 107 7.62 23.71 44.20
C ALA A 107 9.14 23.99 44.03
N GLY A 108 9.66 23.92 42.81
CA GLY A 108 11.04 24.25 42.49
C GLY A 108 11.52 23.60 41.21
N LEU A 109 12.71 24.03 40.77
CA LEU A 109 13.47 23.47 39.68
C LEU A 109 14.52 22.49 40.20
N LEU A 110 14.49 21.25 39.77
CA LEU A 110 15.47 20.23 40.10
C LEU A 110 16.58 20.19 39.05
N LYS A 111 17.80 19.96 39.48
CA LYS A 111 18.96 19.63 38.65
C LYS A 111 19.59 18.31 39.12
N PHE A 112 19.81 17.40 38.19
CA PHE A 112 20.64 16.21 38.40
C PHE A 112 21.93 16.37 37.58
N ASP A 113 23.11 16.31 38.21
CA ASP A 113 24.39 16.48 37.56
C ASP A 113 25.06 15.15 37.12
N GLY A 114 24.34 14.05 37.24
CA GLY A 114 24.81 12.68 37.01
C GLY A 114 25.09 11.92 38.32
N ALA A 115 25.24 12.64 39.42
CA ALA A 115 25.51 12.09 40.77
C ALA A 115 24.55 12.66 41.82
N ASN A 116 24.35 13.98 41.84
CA ASN A 116 23.66 14.70 42.90
C ASN A 116 22.47 15.47 42.39
N TRP A 117 21.46 15.61 43.25
CA TRP A 117 20.30 16.43 43.04
C TRP A 117 20.41 17.77 43.73
N THR A 118 20.05 18.87 43.03
CA THR A 118 19.95 20.22 43.59
C THR A 118 18.54 20.76 43.28
N CYS A 119 17.93 21.49 44.24
CA CYS A 119 16.64 22.15 44.05
C CYS A 119 16.81 23.67 44.10
N TYR A 120 16.29 24.38 43.14
CA TYR A 120 16.23 25.84 43.07
C TYR A 120 14.83 26.32 43.28
N THR A 121 14.63 27.37 44.05
CA THR A 121 13.36 27.96 44.37
C THR A 121 13.41 29.49 44.16
N THR A 122 12.36 30.18 44.55
CA THR A 122 12.34 31.66 44.58
C THR A 122 13.47 32.25 45.49
N ALA A 123 13.89 31.52 46.52
CA ALA A 123 15.03 31.91 47.34
C ALA A 123 16.39 31.92 46.57
N ASN A 124 16.47 31.21 45.47
CA ASN A 124 17.65 31.16 44.59
C ASN A 124 17.54 32.12 43.38
N GLY A 125 16.43 32.86 43.28
CA GLY A 125 16.22 33.83 42.22
C GLY A 125 15.21 33.48 41.11
N LEU A 126 14.50 32.37 41.21
CA LEU A 126 13.36 32.08 40.32
C LEU A 126 12.20 33.05 40.53
N PRO A 127 11.47 33.47 39.51
CA PRO A 127 10.31 34.33 39.61
C PRO A 127 9.10 33.64 40.27
N SER A 128 9.03 32.33 40.15
CA SER A 128 8.07 31.43 40.81
C SER A 128 8.66 30.04 40.97
N SER A 129 8.32 29.36 42.09
CA SER A 129 8.69 27.95 42.25
C SER A 129 7.78 26.98 41.51
N ASN A 130 6.67 27.47 40.96
CA ASN A 130 5.79 26.64 40.12
C ASN A 130 6.28 26.66 38.67
N ILE A 131 7.01 25.62 38.30
CA ILE A 131 7.56 25.45 36.95
C ILE A 131 6.53 24.78 36.06
N ILE A 132 6.36 25.29 34.84
CA ILE A 132 5.39 24.76 33.86
C ILE A 132 6.11 24.08 32.69
N SER A 133 7.16 24.70 32.15
CA SER A 133 7.88 24.25 30.96
C SER A 133 9.39 24.50 31.08
N LEU A 134 10.17 23.68 30.41
CA LEU A 134 11.62 23.76 30.35
C LEU A 134 12.09 23.60 28.91
N GLU A 135 13.14 24.32 28.54
CA GLU A 135 13.89 24.17 27.29
C GLU A 135 15.37 24.42 27.55
N CYS A 136 16.25 23.58 27.03
CA CYS A 136 17.69 23.76 27.12
C CYS A 136 18.26 24.10 25.74
N ASN A 137 19.09 25.15 25.67
CA ASN A 137 19.83 25.50 24.45
C ASN A 137 21.26 25.89 24.83
N GLY A 138 22.21 25.03 24.49
CA GLY A 138 23.58 25.17 24.93
C GLY A 138 23.68 25.13 26.46
N ASN A 139 24.26 26.22 27.06
CA ASN A 139 24.37 26.37 28.50
C ASN A 139 23.20 27.15 29.14
N ASN A 140 22.19 27.52 28.34
CA ASN A 140 21.01 28.20 28.82
C ASN A 140 19.93 27.20 29.16
N VAL A 141 19.34 27.35 30.33
CA VAL A 141 18.11 26.66 30.71
C VAL A 141 17.00 27.72 30.78
N TYR A 142 16.01 27.63 29.89
CA TYR A 142 14.83 28.50 29.89
C TYR A 142 13.74 27.82 30.69
N ILE A 143 13.17 28.55 31.62
CA ILE A 143 12.27 28.05 32.65
C ILE A 143 10.98 28.87 32.60
N GLY A 144 9.93 28.24 32.07
CA GLY A 144 8.57 28.82 32.08
C GLY A 144 7.89 28.58 33.41
N THR A 145 7.38 29.63 33.99
CA THR A 145 6.75 29.59 35.30
C THR A 145 5.35 30.24 35.26
N THR A 146 4.64 30.21 36.35
CA THR A 146 3.38 30.96 36.51
C THR A 146 3.58 32.47 36.68
N ASN A 147 4.82 32.94 36.85
CA ASN A 147 5.16 34.36 37.05
C ASN A 147 6.30 34.81 36.10
N GLY A 148 6.25 34.40 34.84
CA GLY A 148 7.17 34.78 33.81
C GLY A 148 8.14 33.68 33.40
N LEU A 149 9.06 34.07 32.54
CA LEU A 149 10.18 33.29 32.07
C LEU A 149 11.42 33.58 32.90
N SER A 150 12.20 32.55 33.22
CA SER A 150 13.55 32.71 33.79
C SER A 150 14.56 32.06 32.88
N ARG A 151 15.73 32.64 32.70
CA ARG A 151 16.89 32.06 32.06
C ARG A 151 17.97 31.80 33.11
N LEU A 152 18.42 30.55 33.20
CA LEU A 152 19.53 30.15 34.03
C LEU A 152 20.79 29.92 33.16
N ASN A 153 21.87 30.62 33.45
CA ASN A 153 23.17 30.40 32.81
C ASN A 153 24.30 30.62 33.83
N GLY A 154 25.25 29.69 33.96
CA GLY A 154 26.34 29.76 34.86
C GLY A 154 25.95 29.94 36.34
N GLY A 155 24.76 29.49 36.74
CA GLY A 155 24.24 29.63 38.08
C GLY A 155 23.49 30.96 38.36
N VAL A 156 23.39 31.83 37.34
CA VAL A 156 22.70 33.14 37.44
C VAL A 156 21.34 33.09 36.79
N PHE A 157 20.29 33.49 37.53
CA PHE A 157 18.93 33.65 37.02
C PHE A 157 18.69 35.07 36.49
N THR A 158 18.13 35.16 35.26
CA THR A 158 17.65 36.41 34.69
C THR A 158 16.16 36.25 34.37
N ASN A 159 15.33 37.13 34.93
CA ASN A 159 13.89 37.01 34.89
C ASN A 159 13.23 38.00 33.94
N TYR A 160 12.23 37.52 33.20
CA TYR A 160 11.44 38.27 32.22
C TYR A 160 9.94 38.08 32.55
N ASN A 161 9.24 39.17 32.87
CA ASN A 161 7.83 39.12 33.21
C ASN A 161 7.12 40.44 32.86
N THR A 162 5.85 40.53 33.16
CA THR A 162 5.05 41.75 32.91
C THR A 162 5.47 42.89 33.84
N SER A 163 5.91 42.61 35.06
CA SER A 163 6.30 43.63 36.05
C SER A 163 7.55 44.41 35.61
N ASN A 164 8.46 43.80 34.90
CA ASN A 164 9.65 44.46 34.33
C ASN A 164 9.48 44.86 32.85
N GLY A 165 8.29 44.68 32.28
CA GLY A 165 7.95 45.07 30.91
C GLY A 165 8.62 44.22 29.81
N LEU A 166 9.26 43.09 30.17
CA LEU A 166 10.05 42.26 29.24
C LEU A 166 9.24 41.12 28.66
N LEU A 167 8.01 40.85 29.14
CA LEU A 167 7.04 39.93 28.58
C LEU A 167 5.61 40.52 28.63
N PRO A 168 4.73 40.11 27.68
CA PRO A 168 3.34 40.58 27.65
C PRO A 168 2.42 39.79 28.56
N ASN A 169 2.87 38.65 29.09
CA ASN A 169 2.09 37.71 29.91
C ASN A 169 3.04 36.87 30.78
N ASP A 170 2.64 36.58 32.00
CA ASP A 170 3.47 35.84 32.96
C ASP A 170 3.31 34.32 32.90
N THR A 171 2.29 33.76 32.27
CA THR A 171 2.15 32.30 32.15
C THR A 171 2.82 31.81 30.89
N VAL A 172 3.83 30.93 31.02
CA VAL A 172 4.56 30.33 29.89
C VAL A 172 4.28 28.83 29.84
N ASN A 173 3.38 28.44 28.90
CA ASN A 173 2.93 27.03 28.79
C ASN A 173 3.94 26.12 28.14
N CYS A 174 4.60 26.57 27.07
CA CYS A 174 5.66 25.84 26.39
C CYS A 174 6.72 26.82 25.84
N ILE A 175 7.91 26.32 25.63
CA ILE A 175 9.08 27.10 25.18
C ILE A 175 9.74 26.31 24.05
N LYS A 176 10.21 27.02 23.01
CA LYS A 176 11.10 26.45 21.99
C LYS A 176 12.14 27.46 21.58
N SER A 177 13.40 27.07 21.64
CA SER A 177 14.51 27.92 21.22
C SER A 177 14.73 27.80 19.71
N GLN A 178 14.83 28.93 19.02
CA GLN A 178 15.19 29.02 17.61
C GLN A 178 16.66 29.29 17.41
N SER A 179 17.26 30.11 18.26
CA SER A 179 18.66 30.45 18.25
C SER A 179 19.19 30.69 19.67
N ALA A 180 20.47 31.09 19.82
CA ALA A 180 21.03 31.44 21.11
C ALA A 180 20.33 32.63 21.76
N THR A 181 19.77 33.56 20.97
CA THR A 181 19.16 34.82 21.44
C THR A 181 17.68 34.95 21.06
N GLN A 182 17.06 33.92 20.47
CA GLN A 182 15.66 33.96 20.07
C GLN A 182 14.94 32.72 20.53
N ILE A 183 13.82 32.89 21.21
CA ILE A 183 12.93 31.82 21.65
C ILE A 183 11.48 32.12 21.30
N TRP A 184 10.65 31.07 21.24
CA TRP A 184 9.24 31.14 21.07
C TRP A 184 8.52 30.59 22.29
N LEU A 185 7.54 31.32 22.77
CA LEU A 185 6.72 30.95 23.91
C LEU A 185 5.29 30.67 23.45
N GLY A 186 4.72 29.56 23.90
CA GLY A 186 3.29 29.27 23.72
C GLY A 186 2.47 29.70 24.95
N ASN A 187 1.39 30.40 24.68
CA ASN A 187 0.41 30.77 25.66
C ASN A 187 -0.99 30.33 25.15
N TYR A 188 -2.10 30.69 25.77
CA TYR A 188 -3.42 30.20 25.37
C TYR A 188 -3.66 30.15 23.84
N ASN A 189 -3.90 31.30 23.22
CA ASN A 189 -4.26 31.39 21.79
C ASN A 189 -3.26 32.22 20.98
N ARG A 190 -2.03 32.33 21.47
CA ARG A 190 -0.96 33.09 20.81
C ARG A 190 0.42 32.47 21.02
N ILE A 191 1.30 32.74 20.11
CA ILE A 191 2.75 32.54 20.27
C ILE A 191 3.44 33.87 20.41
N ILE A 192 4.49 33.91 21.20
CA ILE A 192 5.27 35.11 21.51
C ILE A 192 6.71 34.85 21.08
N GLU A 193 7.16 35.60 20.12
CA GLU A 193 8.57 35.63 19.73
C GLU A 193 9.32 36.55 20.70
N VAL A 194 10.35 36.02 21.36
CA VAL A 194 11.20 36.78 22.30
C VAL A 194 12.59 36.85 21.76
N ASN A 195 13.09 38.08 21.56
CA ASN A 195 14.42 38.38 21.09
C ASN A 195 15.24 39.02 22.22
N PHE A 196 16.33 38.37 22.62
CA PHE A 196 17.22 38.88 23.65
C PHE A 196 18.36 39.71 23.03
N ASN A 197 18.81 40.74 23.75
CA ASN A 197 20.06 41.41 23.41
C ASN A 197 21.27 40.49 23.72
N ALA A 198 22.48 40.84 23.22
CA ALA A 198 23.66 40.01 23.34
C ALA A 198 24.07 39.73 24.81
N SER A 199 23.76 40.60 25.75
CA SER A 199 24.00 40.43 27.17
C SER A 199 22.88 39.75 27.95
N PHE A 200 21.76 39.45 27.29
CA PHE A 200 20.53 38.90 27.90
C PHE A 200 19.94 39.76 29.06
N SER A 201 20.33 40.99 29.11
CA SER A 201 19.82 41.93 30.14
C SER A 201 18.48 42.55 29.77
N ASN A 202 18.08 42.42 28.49
CA ASN A 202 16.85 42.99 27.97
C ASN A 202 16.30 42.08 26.88
N SER A 203 14.99 42.15 26.66
CA SER A 203 14.26 41.44 25.58
C SER A 203 13.28 42.37 24.88
N SER A 204 13.04 42.10 23.60
CA SER A 204 11.89 42.59 22.86
C SER A 204 11.02 41.44 22.49
N TYR A 205 9.72 41.65 22.26
CA TYR A 205 8.81 40.60 21.89
C TYR A 205 7.83 41.01 20.80
N ASN A 206 7.43 40.03 19.98
CA ASN A 206 6.33 40.15 19.03
C ASN A 206 5.25 39.13 19.39
N ILE A 207 3.99 39.57 19.34
CA ILE A 207 2.83 38.71 19.66
C ILE A 207 2.14 38.31 18.35
N HIS A 208 1.98 37.02 18.14
CA HIS A 208 1.27 36.44 17.01
C HIS A 208 0.00 35.75 17.52
N GLN A 209 -1.15 36.37 17.28
CA GLN A 209 -2.45 35.87 17.68
C GLN A 209 -2.95 34.81 16.71
N ILE A 210 -3.40 33.67 17.22
CA ILE A 210 -3.97 32.58 16.40
C ILE A 210 -5.50 32.77 16.31
N PRO A 211 -6.06 33.09 15.13
CA PRO A 211 -7.44 33.55 15.01
C PRO A 211 -8.50 32.51 15.41
N PHE A 212 -8.18 31.23 15.25
CA PHE A 212 -9.13 30.11 15.40
C PHE A 212 -8.84 29.20 16.61
N VAL A 213 -7.78 29.46 17.36
CA VAL A 213 -7.46 28.72 18.60
C VAL A 213 -7.98 29.53 19.81
N THR A 214 -8.80 28.91 20.62
CA THR A 214 -9.39 29.51 21.83
C THR A 214 -8.87 28.88 23.10
N ASN A 215 -7.94 27.93 23.00
CA ASN A 215 -7.48 27.14 24.13
C ASN A 215 -5.94 27.05 24.14
N LYS A 216 -5.39 26.28 25.04
CA LYS A 216 -3.97 26.16 25.35
C LYS A 216 -3.16 25.61 24.16
N ILE A 217 -1.95 26.17 23.94
CA ILE A 217 -0.89 25.58 23.14
C ILE A 217 -0.08 24.63 24.04
N ASN A 218 0.04 23.38 23.64
CA ASN A 218 0.74 22.33 24.40
C ASN A 218 2.25 22.33 24.12
N CYS A 219 2.63 22.41 22.85
CA CYS A 219 4.02 22.34 22.41
C CYS A 219 4.26 23.23 21.18
N ILE A 220 5.53 23.57 20.96
CA ILE A 220 6.03 24.26 19.76
C ILE A 220 7.20 23.46 19.22
N PHE A 221 7.19 23.21 17.91
CA PHE A 221 8.32 22.66 17.18
C PHE A 221 8.71 23.63 16.05
N ILE A 222 10.01 23.74 15.75
CA ILE A 222 10.54 24.57 14.67
C ILE A 222 11.23 23.68 13.67
N ASP A 223 10.76 23.67 12.42
CA ASP A 223 11.31 22.84 11.37
C ASP A 223 12.54 23.48 10.68
N ASN A 224 13.16 22.73 9.77
CA ASN A 224 14.34 23.16 9.03
C ASN A 224 14.06 24.33 8.05
N LEU A 225 12.79 24.59 7.72
CA LEU A 225 12.36 25.72 6.90
C LEU A 225 11.97 26.93 7.77
N ASN A 226 12.26 26.85 9.08
CA ASN A 226 11.94 27.87 10.05
C ASN A 226 10.43 28.14 10.24
N LYS A 227 9.57 27.22 9.86
CA LYS A 227 8.15 27.22 10.21
C LYS A 227 7.95 26.75 11.64
N LYS A 228 6.93 27.26 12.30
CA LYS A 228 6.56 26.83 13.66
C LYS A 228 5.33 25.97 13.61
N TRP A 229 5.44 24.79 14.19
CA TRP A 229 4.35 23.84 14.31
C TRP A 229 3.88 23.81 15.75
N LEU A 230 2.57 24.01 15.94
CA LEU A 230 1.96 24.20 17.24
C LEU A 230 1.01 23.06 17.54
N GLY A 231 1.28 22.32 18.61
CA GLY A 231 0.32 21.38 19.17
C GLY A 231 -0.71 22.12 20.02
N THR A 232 -2.00 22.03 19.69
CA THR A 232 -3.05 22.77 20.36
C THR A 232 -4.10 21.86 21.00
N VAL A 233 -4.74 22.35 22.05
CA VAL A 233 -5.94 21.74 22.60
C VAL A 233 -7.13 22.12 21.70
N SER A 234 -7.87 21.13 21.20
CA SER A 234 -9.11 21.27 20.42
C SER A 234 -8.97 21.67 18.93
N LYS A 235 -7.79 21.98 18.44
CA LYS A 235 -7.55 22.29 17.00
C LYS A 235 -6.45 21.45 16.38
N GLY A 236 -5.90 20.49 17.12
CA GLY A 236 -4.83 19.63 16.63
C GLY A 236 -3.56 20.38 16.32
N LEU A 237 -2.99 20.14 15.15
CA LEU A 237 -1.74 20.71 14.69
C LEU A 237 -1.99 21.98 13.86
N VAL A 238 -1.25 23.06 14.19
CA VAL A 238 -1.30 24.34 13.49
C VAL A 238 0.08 24.71 13.00
N GLU A 239 0.19 25.09 11.73
CA GLU A 239 1.40 25.62 11.09
C GLU A 239 1.41 27.14 11.18
N TYR A 240 2.56 27.73 11.47
CA TYR A 240 2.84 29.16 11.30
C TYR A 240 4.03 29.34 10.37
N ASP A 241 3.78 29.86 9.18
CA ASP A 241 4.77 30.04 8.10
C ASP A 241 5.59 31.33 8.23
N ASN A 242 5.56 31.97 9.39
CA ASN A 242 6.09 33.31 9.72
C ASN A 242 5.26 34.50 9.21
N SER A 243 4.10 34.22 8.63
CA SER A 243 3.15 35.24 8.14
C SER A 243 1.72 34.88 8.52
N ASN A 244 1.34 33.63 8.29
CA ASN A 244 -0.02 33.14 8.44
C ASN A 244 -0.08 31.89 9.34
N PHE A 245 -1.21 31.75 10.04
CA PHE A 245 -1.56 30.50 10.74
C PHE A 245 -2.46 29.64 9.85
N ILE A 246 -2.08 28.40 9.66
CA ILE A 246 -2.76 27.43 8.83
C ILE A 246 -3.10 26.21 9.69
N LEU A 247 -4.36 25.75 9.67
CA LEU A 247 -4.70 24.47 10.28
C LEU A 247 -4.10 23.36 9.44
N ALA A 248 -3.33 22.45 10.04
CA ALA A 248 -2.81 21.29 9.34
C ALA A 248 -3.93 20.47 8.67
N SER A 249 -5.10 20.38 9.31
CA SER A 249 -6.29 19.74 8.73
C SER A 249 -6.82 20.40 7.46
N SER A 250 -6.53 21.68 7.20
CA SER A 250 -6.89 22.33 5.93
C SER A 250 -5.88 22.06 4.81
N THR A 251 -4.63 21.83 5.16
CA THR A 251 -3.53 21.49 4.25
C THR A 251 -3.46 19.99 4.00
N TYR A 252 -3.76 19.20 5.04
CA TYR A 252 -3.78 17.73 5.05
C TYR A 252 -5.24 17.27 5.17
N SER A 253 -6.06 17.56 4.16
CA SER A 253 -7.54 17.40 4.18
C SER A 253 -8.04 15.99 4.52
N ASP A 254 -7.17 15.02 4.50
CA ASP A 254 -7.48 13.61 4.68
C ASP A 254 -6.89 13.01 5.97
N MET A 255 -6.40 13.85 6.88
CA MET A 255 -5.96 13.39 8.20
C MET A 255 -7.17 12.85 8.98
N ILE A 256 -7.38 11.53 8.91
CA ILE A 256 -8.49 10.85 9.59
C ILE A 256 -8.39 11.07 11.08
N GLY A 257 -9.46 11.62 11.68
CA GLY A 257 -9.54 11.92 13.11
C GLY A 257 -8.92 13.26 13.53
N VAL A 258 -8.25 14.01 12.65
CA VAL A 258 -7.67 15.33 12.94
C VAL A 258 -8.67 16.47 12.61
N ASN A 259 -9.69 16.18 11.82
CA ASN A 259 -10.70 17.15 11.35
C ASN A 259 -11.85 17.40 12.35
N THR A 260 -11.86 16.76 13.50
CA THR A 260 -12.90 17.03 14.49
C THR A 260 -12.54 18.26 15.31
N PRO A 261 -13.53 19.09 15.72
CA PRO A 261 -13.30 20.26 16.59
C PRO A 261 -12.67 19.92 17.96
N THR A 262 -12.50 18.64 18.24
CA THR A 262 -12.05 18.09 19.53
C THR A 262 -10.69 17.41 19.47
N THR A 263 -9.93 17.57 18.37
CA THR A 263 -8.60 16.96 18.24
C THR A 263 -7.55 17.70 19.05
N ASN A 264 -6.74 16.97 19.81
CA ASN A 264 -5.60 17.50 20.55
C ASN A 264 -4.30 17.01 19.90
N CYS A 265 -3.35 17.92 19.65
CA CYS A 265 -1.96 17.57 19.42
C CYS A 265 -1.20 17.79 20.73
N LEU A 266 -0.60 16.75 21.25
CA LEU A 266 -0.01 16.76 22.60
C LEU A 266 1.46 17.10 22.56
N ASP A 267 2.21 16.54 21.60
CA ASP A 267 3.64 16.82 21.45
C ASP A 267 4.13 16.65 20.00
N ILE A 268 5.28 17.23 19.68
CA ILE A 268 5.93 17.22 18.37
C ILE A 268 7.43 17.06 18.58
N CYS A 269 8.06 16.13 17.86
CA CYS A 269 9.52 15.99 17.87
C CYS A 269 10.14 16.01 16.46
N GLN A 270 11.46 16.15 16.40
CA GLN A 270 12.23 16.04 15.17
C GLN A 270 12.16 14.61 14.63
N GLY A 271 12.06 14.45 13.33
CA GLY A 271 12.21 13.15 12.68
C GLY A 271 13.66 12.63 12.71
N PRO A 272 13.88 11.33 12.43
CA PRO A 272 15.20 10.73 12.47
C PRO A 272 16.17 11.38 11.48
N ASN A 273 17.46 11.36 11.82
CA ASN A 273 18.56 11.88 11.01
C ASN A 273 18.49 13.38 10.69
N ASN A 274 17.87 14.18 11.55
CA ASN A 274 17.65 15.61 11.34
C ASN A 274 16.99 15.95 9.97
N GLY A 275 16.19 15.04 9.44
CA GLY A 275 15.44 15.23 8.19
C GLY A 275 14.40 16.35 8.29
N PRO A 276 13.80 16.75 7.17
CA PRO A 276 12.74 17.77 7.16
C PRO A 276 11.40 17.27 7.73
N MET A 277 11.32 16.04 8.20
CA MET A 277 10.13 15.39 8.75
C MET A 277 10.10 15.51 10.26
N PHE A 278 8.90 15.61 10.82
CA PHE A 278 8.67 15.58 12.26
C PHE A 278 7.38 14.80 12.56
N TYR A 279 7.25 14.40 13.81
CA TYR A 279 6.15 13.54 14.25
C TYR A 279 5.27 14.29 15.24
N ALA A 280 3.97 14.00 15.19
CA ALA A 280 3.01 14.55 16.13
C ALA A 280 2.07 13.47 16.63
N THR A 281 1.75 13.50 17.92
CA THR A 281 0.68 12.66 18.47
C THR A 281 -0.62 13.45 18.53
N CYS A 282 -1.70 12.88 18.06
CA CYS A 282 -3.01 13.50 18.07
C CYS A 282 -4.03 12.60 18.78
N ALA A 283 -4.91 13.22 19.58
CA ALA A 283 -6.00 12.57 20.28
C ALA A 283 -7.34 13.15 19.86
N ALA A 284 -8.30 12.33 19.48
CA ALA A 284 -9.68 12.74 19.31
C ALA A 284 -10.39 12.74 20.67
N TYR A 285 -10.94 13.88 21.06
CA TYR A 285 -11.72 14.01 22.30
C TYR A 285 -13.18 13.64 22.00
N GLY A 286 -13.57 12.43 22.25
CA GLY A 286 -14.96 11.96 22.13
C GLY A 286 -15.28 10.98 23.25
N SER A 287 -16.50 11.03 23.77
CA SER A 287 -17.00 10.25 24.91
C SER A 287 -16.68 8.76 24.72
N PHE A 288 -16.01 8.20 25.71
CA PHE A 288 -15.74 6.77 25.79
C PHE A 288 -17.05 5.99 25.92
N THR A 289 -17.51 5.39 24.84
CA THR A 289 -18.34 4.18 24.92
C THR A 289 -17.46 2.98 24.59
N PRO A 290 -17.43 1.92 25.41
CA PRO A 290 -16.70 0.70 25.09
C PRO A 290 -17.22 0.14 23.75
N GLY A 291 -16.35 0.10 22.74
CA GLY A 291 -16.71 -0.34 21.38
C GLY A 291 -16.60 0.73 20.29
N SER A 292 -16.38 2.00 20.58
CA SER A 292 -16.08 3.02 19.58
C SER A 292 -14.57 3.07 19.29
N ASN A 293 -14.21 2.86 18.04
CA ASN A 293 -12.83 2.85 17.55
C ASN A 293 -12.24 4.27 17.46
N SER A 294 -11.85 4.85 18.60
CA SER A 294 -11.02 6.06 18.59
C SER A 294 -9.55 5.65 18.45
N SER A 295 -9.06 5.69 17.24
CA SER A 295 -7.68 5.33 16.94
C SER A 295 -6.74 6.50 17.22
N TRP A 296 -5.81 6.28 18.09
CA TRP A 296 -4.66 7.14 18.33
C TRP A 296 -3.56 6.79 17.31
N CYS A 297 -2.90 7.78 16.77
CA CYS A 297 -1.81 7.55 15.85
C CYS A 297 -0.63 8.48 16.10
N LEU A 298 0.56 7.99 15.76
CA LEU A 298 1.74 8.80 15.54
C LEU A 298 1.73 9.24 14.08
N LEU A 299 1.82 10.54 13.83
CA LEU A 299 1.83 11.11 12.49
C LEU A 299 3.26 11.54 12.12
N GLU A 300 3.72 11.10 10.96
CA GLU A 300 4.89 11.63 10.28
C GLU A 300 4.43 12.60 9.20
N LEU A 301 4.83 13.86 9.29
CA LEU A 301 4.49 14.88 8.31
C LEU A 301 5.58 14.96 7.25
N LEU A 302 5.19 14.87 5.98
CA LEU A 302 6.09 14.83 4.85
C LEU A 302 6.18 16.21 4.17
N PRO A 303 7.31 16.53 3.47
CA PRO A 303 7.57 17.86 2.92
C PRO A 303 6.52 18.39 1.91
N ASN A 304 5.74 17.50 1.27
CA ASN A 304 4.81 17.85 0.19
C ASN A 304 3.34 17.96 0.64
N ALA A 305 3.10 18.36 1.90
CA ALA A 305 1.78 18.40 2.50
C ALA A 305 1.08 17.03 2.56
N ASP A 306 1.87 15.96 2.63
CA ASP A 306 1.43 14.59 2.84
C ASP A 306 1.77 14.11 4.25
N TYR A 307 1.21 12.99 4.70
CA TYR A 307 1.49 12.44 6.01
C TYR A 307 1.45 10.91 6.01
N LYS A 308 2.13 10.29 6.98
CA LYS A 308 1.96 8.88 7.32
C LYS A 308 1.39 8.74 8.73
N ALA A 309 0.49 7.79 8.92
CA ALA A 309 -0.05 7.47 10.22
C ALA A 309 0.47 6.10 10.69
N TYR A 310 1.03 6.05 11.88
CA TYR A 310 1.54 4.84 12.52
C TYR A 310 0.64 4.47 13.68
N TYR A 311 -0.02 3.33 13.59
CA TYR A 311 -0.93 2.85 14.60
C TYR A 311 -0.22 1.90 15.57
N VAL A 312 -0.45 2.09 16.86
CA VAL A 312 0.07 1.16 17.88
C VAL A 312 -0.68 -0.17 17.77
N PRO A 313 0.02 -1.30 17.69
CA PRO A 313 -0.62 -2.62 17.65
C PRO A 313 -1.43 -2.89 18.92
N ASN A 314 -2.67 -3.36 18.77
CA ASN A 314 -3.68 -3.66 19.78
C ASN A 314 -4.55 -2.49 20.28
N ASN A 315 -5.83 -2.61 20.00
CA ASN A 315 -6.90 -1.64 20.28
C ASN A 315 -7.16 -1.31 21.79
N ASN A 316 -6.35 -1.82 22.69
CA ASN A 316 -6.54 -1.65 24.15
C ASN A 316 -5.56 -0.66 24.79
N TYR A 317 -4.75 0.05 23.98
CA TYR A 317 -3.75 0.98 24.49
C TYR A 317 -4.13 2.43 24.16
N THR A 318 -4.13 3.29 25.15
CA THR A 318 -4.13 4.75 24.92
C THR A 318 -2.70 5.19 24.66
N VAL A 319 -2.45 5.84 23.51
CA VAL A 319 -1.12 6.31 23.12
C VAL A 319 -0.69 7.54 23.91
N GLY A 320 0.61 7.65 24.02
CA GLY A 320 1.33 8.55 24.86
C GLY A 320 1.11 10.03 24.63
N ASP A 321 1.36 10.76 25.70
CA ASP A 321 1.22 12.20 25.75
C ASP A 321 2.50 12.94 25.35
N PHE A 322 3.64 12.25 25.27
CA PHE A 322 4.95 12.90 25.07
C PHE A 322 5.85 12.09 24.12
N LEU A 323 6.52 12.81 23.25
CA LEU A 323 7.43 12.28 22.23
C LEU A 323 8.85 12.81 22.44
N GLU A 324 9.83 11.97 22.20
CA GLU A 324 11.23 12.35 22.11
C GLU A 324 12.00 11.44 21.14
N ASN A 325 12.92 12.00 20.39
CA ASN A 325 13.74 11.28 19.43
C ASN A 325 15.17 11.11 19.95
N ASP A 326 15.73 9.89 19.85
CA ASP A 326 17.12 9.66 20.19
C ASP A 326 18.05 9.85 18.96
N PRO A 327 19.35 10.03 19.18
CA PRO A 327 20.31 10.21 18.07
C PRO A 327 20.38 9.04 17.08
N ASN A 328 19.83 7.87 17.40
CA ASN A 328 19.77 6.71 16.50
C ASN A 328 18.48 6.66 15.68
N GLY A 329 17.61 7.67 15.78
CA GLY A 329 16.38 7.77 15.04
C GLY A 329 15.22 6.94 15.60
N GLU A 330 15.32 6.48 16.84
CA GLU A 330 14.19 5.89 17.56
C GLU A 330 13.35 6.96 18.24
N ILE A 331 12.03 6.91 18.08
CA ILE A 331 11.09 7.80 18.73
C ILE A 331 10.56 7.11 19.98
N TYR A 332 10.68 7.76 21.11
CA TYR A 332 10.20 7.28 22.39
C TYR A 332 8.87 7.95 22.73
N ILE A 333 7.93 7.15 23.20
CA ILE A 333 6.56 7.56 23.51
C ILE A 333 6.23 7.09 24.91
N SER A 334 5.84 7.99 25.80
CA SER A 334 5.31 7.62 27.11
C SER A 334 3.80 7.43 27.07
N ASN A 335 3.25 6.51 27.86
CA ASN A 335 1.83 6.16 27.83
C ASN A 335 1.16 6.39 29.19
N LYS A 336 0.01 7.04 29.17
CA LYS A 336 -0.72 7.47 30.36
C LYS A 336 -1.47 6.36 31.09
N GLN A 337 -2.01 5.35 30.39
CA GLN A 337 -2.83 4.33 31.07
C GLN A 337 -3.13 3.09 30.21
N LEU A 338 -2.92 1.92 30.82
CA LEU A 338 -3.47 0.64 30.36
C LEU A 338 -4.49 0.12 31.38
N VAL A 339 -5.75 -0.02 30.96
CA VAL A 339 -6.79 -0.62 31.80
C VAL A 339 -7.13 -1.99 31.27
N HIS A 340 -6.54 -3.03 31.85
CA HIS A 340 -7.08 -4.39 31.69
C HIS A 340 -6.76 -5.27 32.90
N LEU A 341 -7.76 -6.03 33.35
CA LEU A 341 -7.67 -7.12 34.35
C LEU A 341 -7.05 -6.75 35.73
N GLY A 342 -7.51 -5.67 36.36
CA GLY A 342 -7.27 -5.47 37.78
C GLY A 342 -5.86 -5.01 38.19
N GLY A 343 -5.02 -4.58 37.23
CA GLY A 343 -3.71 -4.01 37.51
C GLY A 343 -3.32 -2.96 36.46
N PHE A 344 -2.63 -1.90 36.90
CA PHE A 344 -2.10 -0.85 36.01
C PHE A 344 -0.66 -1.23 35.63
N LEU A 345 -0.43 -1.53 34.34
CA LEU A 345 0.91 -1.67 33.80
C LEU A 345 1.22 -0.43 32.97
N LYS A 346 2.35 0.24 33.23
CA LYS A 346 2.82 1.39 32.49
C LYS A 346 3.99 1.02 31.63
N PHE A 347 3.99 1.53 30.40
CA PHE A 347 5.00 1.25 29.40
C PHE A 347 5.50 2.53 28.76
N MET A 348 6.78 2.60 28.53
CA MET A 348 7.36 3.43 27.50
C MET A 348 7.53 2.59 26.25
N PHE A 349 7.20 3.14 25.10
CA PHE A 349 7.42 2.52 23.81
C PHE A 349 8.55 3.23 23.09
N SER A 350 9.35 2.51 22.31
CA SER A 350 10.11 3.11 21.23
C SER A 350 9.56 2.65 19.88
N PHE A 351 9.70 3.51 18.91
CA PHE A 351 9.30 3.28 17.55
C PHE A 351 10.44 3.67 16.61
N LYS A 352 10.82 2.74 15.74
CA LYS A 352 11.82 3.01 14.72
C LYS A 352 11.12 2.98 13.36
N PRO A 353 10.93 4.14 12.71
CA PRO A 353 10.20 4.22 11.44
C PRO A 353 10.77 3.36 10.33
N SER A 354 12.09 3.17 10.29
CA SER A 354 12.76 2.29 9.32
C SER A 354 12.41 0.81 9.48
N ASP A 355 12.02 0.40 10.68
CA ASP A 355 11.71 -1.00 11.01
C ASP A 355 10.20 -1.26 10.98
N TYR A 356 9.41 -0.22 10.74
CA TYR A 356 7.96 -0.31 10.64
C TYR A 356 7.59 -0.93 9.30
N LYS A 357 7.28 -2.21 9.33
CA LYS A 357 6.48 -2.84 8.28
C LYS A 357 5.04 -2.44 8.56
N SER A 358 4.46 -1.64 7.68
CA SER A 358 3.07 -1.21 7.82
C SER A 358 2.18 -2.44 7.98
N THR A 359 1.77 -2.74 9.20
CA THR A 359 0.51 -3.42 9.39
C THR A 359 -0.55 -2.35 9.12
N ILE A 360 -0.82 -2.11 7.86
CA ILE A 360 -2.13 -1.64 7.51
C ILE A 360 -3.00 -2.79 7.94
N GLN A 361 -3.53 -2.72 9.16
CA GLN A 361 -4.59 -3.63 9.58
C GLN A 361 -5.60 -3.58 8.47
N GLY A 362 -6.05 -4.75 8.07
CA GLY A 362 -7.11 -4.90 7.11
C GLY A 362 -8.22 -3.92 7.44
N PRO A 363 -8.91 -3.41 6.48
CA PRO A 363 -9.80 -2.27 6.56
C PRO A 363 -11.05 -2.59 7.38
N GLY A 364 -10.91 -2.69 8.67
CA GLY A 364 -12.03 -2.46 9.53
C GLY A 364 -12.31 -0.98 9.69
N GLN A 365 -11.34 -0.08 9.43
CA GLN A 365 -11.45 1.32 9.86
C GLN A 365 -10.57 2.23 9.00
N GLY A 366 -11.20 2.89 8.02
CA GLY A 366 -10.83 4.25 7.69
C GLY A 366 -9.63 4.49 6.78
N VAL A 367 -9.21 3.56 5.92
CA VAL A 367 -8.44 3.96 4.74
C VAL A 367 -9.43 4.33 3.65
N THR A 368 -9.77 5.61 3.58
CA THR A 368 -10.44 6.15 2.39
C THR A 368 -9.52 5.87 1.21
N ASN A 369 -9.93 4.96 0.36
CA ASN A 369 -9.14 4.55 -0.79
C ASN A 369 -9.24 5.66 -1.84
N LYS A 370 -8.31 6.62 -1.81
CA LYS A 370 -8.21 7.67 -2.82
C LYS A 370 -7.79 7.13 -4.20
N ASN A 371 -7.34 5.89 -4.27
CA ASN A 371 -6.76 5.28 -5.45
C ASN A 371 -7.71 4.30 -6.12
N TYR A 372 -8.92 4.76 -6.32
CA TYR A 372 -9.98 4.07 -7.01
C TYR A 372 -10.36 4.86 -8.27
N LYS A 373 -10.28 4.23 -9.43
CA LYS A 373 -10.65 4.84 -10.70
C LYS A 373 -11.65 3.97 -11.46
N TYR A 374 -12.45 4.60 -12.32
CA TYR A 374 -13.38 3.87 -13.17
C TYR A 374 -12.80 3.60 -14.56
N LEU A 375 -12.89 2.35 -14.99
CA LEU A 375 -12.82 1.96 -16.40
C LEU A 375 -14.20 2.15 -16.98
N ASP A 376 -14.38 3.14 -17.89
CA ASP A 376 -15.72 3.64 -18.23
C ASP A 376 -15.85 4.16 -19.68
N ILE A 377 -14.95 3.74 -20.56
CA ILE A 377 -14.96 4.20 -21.96
C ILE A 377 -16.13 3.64 -22.77
N ASN A 378 -16.66 2.49 -22.37
CA ASN A 378 -17.76 1.81 -23.05
C ASN A 378 -19.06 1.87 -22.23
N ARG A 379 -19.93 0.88 -22.35
CA ARG A 379 -21.21 0.79 -21.62
C ARG A 379 -21.07 0.15 -20.23
N VAL A 380 -19.87 -0.16 -19.80
CA VAL A 380 -19.56 -0.60 -18.45
C VAL A 380 -18.94 0.55 -17.67
N ARG A 381 -19.20 0.60 -16.38
CA ARG A 381 -18.51 1.47 -15.42
C ARG A 381 -17.95 0.58 -14.31
N ALA A 382 -16.73 0.11 -14.52
CA ALA A 382 -16.07 -0.80 -13.59
C ALA A 382 -15.14 -0.03 -12.63
N GLY A 383 -15.36 -0.19 -11.35
CA GLY A 383 -14.49 0.38 -10.31
C GLY A 383 -13.24 -0.46 -10.10
N ILE A 384 -12.07 0.15 -10.27
CA ILE A 384 -10.77 -0.51 -10.19
C ILE A 384 -10.01 0.00 -8.97
N ALA A 385 -9.55 -0.92 -8.14
CA ALA A 385 -8.62 -0.69 -7.05
C ALA A 385 -7.23 -1.29 -7.38
N ASN A 386 -6.20 -0.90 -6.64
CA ASN A 386 -4.80 -1.26 -6.96
C ASN A 386 -4.16 -2.21 -5.93
N ARG A 387 -4.96 -3.07 -5.29
CA ARG A 387 -4.50 -4.00 -4.24
C ARG A 387 -5.03 -5.43 -4.42
N GLY A 388 -5.15 -5.87 -5.67
CA GLY A 388 -5.55 -7.23 -6.01
C GLY A 388 -7.05 -7.52 -5.97
N ASP A 389 -7.88 -6.60 -5.48
CA ASP A 389 -9.35 -6.65 -5.51
C ASP A 389 -9.93 -5.46 -6.26
N MET A 390 -11.14 -5.60 -6.79
CA MET A 390 -11.84 -4.56 -7.56
C MET A 390 -13.36 -4.74 -7.50
N PHE A 391 -14.11 -3.79 -8.03
CA PHE A 391 -15.57 -3.74 -8.22
C PHE A 391 -16.42 -3.45 -6.99
N TRP A 392 -15.85 -3.13 -5.84
CA TRP A 392 -16.60 -2.77 -4.66
C TRP A 392 -16.12 -1.43 -4.07
N ASP A 393 -16.99 -0.81 -3.25
CA ASP A 393 -16.71 0.48 -2.63
C ASP A 393 -15.91 0.33 -1.35
N LEU A 394 -14.63 0.53 -1.45
CA LEU A 394 -13.71 0.53 -0.32
C LEU A 394 -13.87 1.74 0.62
N GLY A 395 -14.68 2.73 0.22
CA GLY A 395 -14.83 4.01 0.93
C GLY A 395 -15.92 4.06 1.98
N GLY A 396 -16.67 2.98 2.21
CA GLY A 396 -17.57 2.91 3.36
C GLY A 396 -19.05 2.62 3.12
N SER A 397 -19.57 2.55 1.89
CA SER A 397 -20.98 2.13 1.69
C SER A 397 -21.12 0.62 1.44
N GLY A 398 -20.02 -0.08 1.15
CA GLY A 398 -20.04 -1.50 0.84
C GLY A 398 -20.83 -1.85 -0.42
N ASN A 399 -20.92 -0.94 -1.39
CA ASN A 399 -21.73 -1.12 -2.59
C ASN A 399 -20.91 -1.68 -3.75
N ALA A 400 -21.57 -2.50 -4.59
CA ALA A 400 -21.06 -2.95 -5.88
C ALA A 400 -20.69 -1.78 -6.80
N LYS A 401 -19.61 -1.93 -7.59
CA LYS A 401 -19.10 -0.91 -8.54
C LYS A 401 -18.77 -1.48 -9.91
N TYR A 402 -19.50 -2.49 -10.34
CA TYR A 402 -19.48 -2.94 -11.73
C TYR A 402 -20.84 -2.69 -12.34
N GLU A 403 -21.09 -1.42 -12.66
CA GLU A 403 -22.36 -0.95 -13.22
C GLU A 403 -22.43 -1.26 -14.71
N VAL A 404 -23.46 -1.98 -15.12
CA VAL A 404 -23.72 -2.30 -16.53
C VAL A 404 -25.21 -2.50 -16.77
N PRO A 405 -25.82 -1.82 -17.77
CA PRO A 405 -25.25 -0.73 -18.57
C PRO A 405 -24.91 0.51 -17.72
N LYS A 406 -23.84 1.20 -18.07
CA LYS A 406 -23.43 2.43 -17.41
C LYS A 406 -24.55 3.47 -17.37
N GLY A 407 -24.87 3.96 -16.16
CA GLY A 407 -25.97 4.91 -15.90
C GLY A 407 -27.31 4.23 -15.56
N SER A 408 -27.39 2.90 -15.51
CA SER A 408 -28.62 2.18 -15.14
C SER A 408 -28.85 2.11 -13.62
N GLY A 409 -27.75 2.15 -12.85
CA GLY A 409 -27.74 1.85 -11.41
C GLY A 409 -27.71 0.36 -11.08
N SER A 410 -27.86 -0.54 -12.09
CA SER A 410 -27.79 -1.99 -11.91
C SER A 410 -26.34 -2.46 -11.98
N ASN A 411 -25.94 -3.40 -11.12
CA ASN A 411 -24.60 -3.94 -11.05
C ASN A 411 -24.57 -5.42 -11.45
N ALA A 412 -23.42 -5.87 -11.96
CA ALA A 412 -23.15 -7.26 -12.30
C ALA A 412 -21.80 -7.73 -11.75
N GLY A 413 -21.43 -7.26 -10.58
CA GLY A 413 -20.22 -7.64 -9.87
C GLY A 413 -20.02 -6.82 -8.62
N PHE A 414 -19.97 -7.50 -7.48
CA PHE A 414 -19.68 -6.89 -6.18
C PHE A 414 -18.18 -6.86 -5.91
N CYS A 415 -17.51 -8.00 -6.05
CA CYS A 415 -16.07 -8.07 -5.82
C CYS A 415 -15.41 -9.08 -6.75
N ASN A 416 -14.23 -8.75 -7.25
CA ASN A 416 -13.33 -9.68 -7.90
C ASN A 416 -11.95 -9.54 -7.26
N SER A 417 -11.30 -10.66 -6.90
CA SER A 417 -9.99 -10.67 -6.28
C SER A 417 -9.07 -11.70 -6.88
N PHE A 418 -7.81 -11.31 -7.02
CA PHE A 418 -6.71 -12.12 -7.53
C PHE A 418 -6.13 -12.97 -6.39
N TRP A 419 -5.93 -14.29 -6.64
CA TRP A 419 -5.24 -15.22 -5.75
C TRP A 419 -4.09 -15.89 -6.48
N ILE A 420 -3.01 -16.17 -5.76
CA ILE A 420 -1.88 -16.95 -6.27
C ILE A 420 -1.24 -17.74 -5.13
N GLY A 421 -0.89 -18.99 -5.40
CA GLY A 421 -0.21 -19.83 -4.41
C GLY A 421 0.60 -20.93 -5.09
N GLY A 422 1.64 -21.40 -4.41
CA GLY A 422 2.54 -22.43 -4.92
C GLY A 422 3.41 -23.02 -3.81
N LEU A 423 4.10 -24.10 -4.12
CA LEU A 423 4.96 -24.81 -3.20
C LEU A 423 6.43 -24.50 -3.49
N ASP A 424 7.24 -24.23 -2.47
CA ASP A 424 8.69 -24.11 -2.64
C ASP A 424 9.37 -25.50 -2.76
N ALA A 425 10.68 -25.51 -2.97
CA ALA A 425 11.47 -26.74 -3.09
C ALA A 425 11.41 -27.66 -1.85
N SER A 426 10.95 -27.15 -0.72
CA SER A 426 10.71 -27.92 0.53
C SER A 426 9.25 -28.34 0.68
N ASN A 427 8.42 -28.15 -0.31
CA ASN A 427 6.96 -28.30 -0.30
C ASN A 427 6.26 -27.45 0.77
N GLN A 428 6.82 -26.31 1.15
CA GLN A 428 6.13 -25.33 1.99
C GLN A 428 5.22 -24.47 1.12
N LEU A 429 4.00 -24.28 1.57
CA LEU A 429 3.02 -23.45 0.88
C LEU A 429 3.31 -21.97 1.07
N HIS A 430 3.42 -21.25 -0.05
CA HIS A 430 3.39 -19.81 -0.13
C HIS A 430 2.12 -19.38 -0.86
N ILE A 431 1.36 -18.42 -0.31
CA ILE A 431 0.06 -18.04 -0.87
C ILE A 431 -0.32 -16.62 -0.49
N SER A 432 -0.91 -15.93 -1.46
CA SER A 432 -1.48 -14.60 -1.34
C SER A 432 -2.89 -14.64 -1.90
N ALA A 433 -3.89 -14.49 -1.03
CA ALA A 433 -5.29 -14.59 -1.40
C ALA A 433 -6.15 -13.73 -0.49
N GLN A 434 -7.01 -12.93 -1.09
CA GLN A 434 -7.94 -12.08 -0.35
C GLN A 434 -9.30 -12.03 -1.04
N THR A 435 -10.33 -11.65 -0.31
CA THR A 435 -11.69 -11.46 -0.83
C THR A 435 -12.00 -9.97 -0.91
N TYR A 436 -12.46 -9.36 0.17
CA TYR A 436 -12.93 -7.95 0.20
C TYR A 436 -11.98 -7.01 0.95
N ARG A 437 -10.84 -7.45 1.44
CA ARG A 437 -9.98 -6.71 2.38
C ARG A 437 -10.70 -6.23 3.67
N GLN A 438 -11.85 -6.82 4.00
CA GLN A 438 -12.56 -6.54 5.27
C GLN A 438 -11.98 -7.34 6.43
N SER A 439 -11.45 -8.54 6.13
CA SER A 439 -10.90 -9.47 7.11
C SER A 439 -9.38 -9.43 7.19
N GLY A 440 -8.72 -8.89 6.17
CA GLY A 440 -7.28 -8.85 6.05
C GLY A 440 -6.83 -8.24 4.74
N CYS A 441 -5.52 -8.29 4.48
CA CYS A 441 -4.89 -7.82 3.25
C CYS A 441 -3.65 -8.66 2.97
N ASP A 442 -3.49 -9.09 1.71
CA ASP A 442 -2.35 -9.89 1.25
C ASP A 442 -1.64 -9.24 0.06
N PHE A 443 -2.14 -8.08 -0.43
CA PHE A 443 -1.53 -7.34 -1.53
C PHE A 443 -1.45 -5.85 -1.25
N TRP A 444 -0.34 -5.24 -1.69
CA TRP A 444 -0.02 -3.82 -1.48
C TRP A 444 0.50 -3.17 -2.76
N PRO A 445 0.28 -1.85 -2.96
CA PRO A 445 0.80 -1.13 -4.12
C PRO A 445 2.33 -1.10 -4.21
N GLY A 446 2.83 -1.11 -5.43
CA GLY A 446 4.22 -0.85 -5.76
C GLY A 446 5.02 -2.06 -6.21
N PRO A 447 6.14 -1.82 -6.90
CA PRO A 447 7.08 -2.84 -7.29
C PRO A 447 7.92 -3.36 -6.12
N LEU A 448 8.50 -4.55 -6.28
CA LEU A 448 9.48 -5.14 -5.37
C LEU A 448 10.91 -4.86 -5.85
N ASP A 449 11.85 -4.70 -4.92
CA ASP A 449 13.25 -4.60 -5.30
C ASP A 449 13.77 -5.91 -5.92
N THR A 450 14.70 -5.76 -6.87
CA THR A 450 15.17 -6.89 -7.70
C THR A 450 16.15 -7.82 -6.97
N VAL A 451 16.58 -7.45 -5.76
CA VAL A 451 17.55 -8.22 -4.96
C VAL A 451 16.86 -8.98 -3.82
N HIS A 452 16.04 -8.30 -3.03
CA HIS A 452 15.46 -8.86 -1.80
C HIS A 452 13.96 -9.13 -1.90
N ALA A 453 13.32 -8.77 -3.02
CA ALA A 453 11.86 -8.84 -3.21
C ALA A 453 11.07 -8.06 -2.14
N GLN A 454 11.53 -6.87 -1.76
CA GLN A 454 10.91 -6.03 -0.74
C GLN A 454 10.42 -4.71 -1.34
N CYS A 455 9.31 -4.21 -0.81
CA CYS A 455 8.80 -2.87 -1.09
C CYS A 455 9.02 -1.99 0.14
N ASP A 456 9.61 -0.81 -0.02
CA ASP A 456 9.69 0.16 1.07
C ASP A 456 8.45 1.06 1.09
N THR A 457 8.24 1.74 2.23
CA THR A 457 7.08 2.62 2.45
C THR A 457 7.03 3.77 1.44
N THR A 458 8.17 4.32 1.03
CA THR A 458 8.22 5.41 0.04
C THR A 458 7.74 4.91 -1.33
N THR A 459 8.17 3.73 -1.73
CA THR A 459 7.71 3.09 -2.96
C THR A 459 6.23 2.75 -2.89
N PHE A 460 5.77 2.15 -1.79
CA PHE A 460 4.35 1.93 -1.56
C PHE A 460 3.54 3.22 -1.79
N MET A 461 3.91 4.33 -1.16
CA MET A 461 3.21 5.61 -1.27
C MET A 461 3.23 6.18 -2.70
N ASN A 462 4.36 6.09 -3.39
CA ASN A 462 4.51 6.59 -4.75
C ASN A 462 3.70 5.79 -5.77
N TYR A 463 3.48 4.49 -5.51
CA TYR A 463 2.74 3.58 -6.38
C TYR A 463 1.32 3.28 -5.88
N ASP A 464 0.88 3.81 -4.74
CA ASP A 464 -0.53 3.76 -4.34
C ASP A 464 -1.36 4.71 -5.22
N LYS A 465 -1.35 4.42 -6.51
CA LYS A 465 -1.90 5.21 -7.60
C LYS A 465 -2.37 4.30 -8.74
N ILE A 466 -3.37 4.75 -9.48
CA ILE A 466 -3.82 4.16 -10.74
C ILE A 466 -3.64 5.20 -11.85
N TRP A 467 -2.91 4.86 -12.89
CA TRP A 467 -2.75 5.68 -14.09
C TRP A 467 -3.88 5.36 -15.06
N LYS A 468 -4.68 6.36 -15.42
CA LYS A 468 -5.79 6.22 -16.36
C LYS A 468 -5.47 6.97 -17.65
N ILE A 469 -5.31 6.23 -18.73
CA ILE A 469 -4.96 6.77 -20.05
C ILE A 469 -5.97 6.29 -21.07
N SER A 470 -6.44 7.18 -21.92
CA SER A 470 -7.23 6.83 -23.09
C SER A 470 -6.42 7.04 -24.38
N TYR A 471 -6.89 6.40 -25.45
CA TYR A 471 -6.37 6.65 -26.81
C TYR A 471 -6.44 8.14 -27.18
N ASN A 472 -7.51 8.82 -26.80
CA ASN A 472 -7.66 10.24 -27.06
C ASN A 472 -6.60 11.09 -26.33
N ASP A 473 -6.26 10.76 -25.07
CA ASP A 473 -5.20 11.44 -24.31
C ASP A 473 -3.85 11.31 -25.04
N ILE A 474 -3.54 10.11 -25.54
CA ILE A 474 -2.32 9.85 -26.30
C ILE A 474 -2.32 10.61 -27.62
N ASN A 475 -3.41 10.58 -28.38
CA ASN A 475 -3.50 11.25 -29.67
C ASN A 475 -3.42 12.77 -29.54
N ASP A 476 -4.08 13.32 -28.54
CA ASP A 476 -4.02 14.75 -28.22
C ASP A 476 -2.61 15.16 -27.79
N PHE A 477 -1.99 14.41 -26.89
CA PHE A 477 -0.60 14.62 -26.50
C PHE A 477 0.35 14.63 -27.70
N ARG A 478 0.30 13.60 -28.56
CA ARG A 478 1.17 13.47 -29.72
C ARG A 478 0.98 14.62 -30.72
N THR A 479 -0.26 15.01 -30.97
CA THR A 479 -0.57 16.12 -31.85
C THR A 479 0.04 17.42 -31.34
N ASN A 480 -0.11 17.70 -30.04
CA ASN A 480 0.42 18.93 -29.44
C ASN A 480 1.96 18.90 -29.29
N PHE A 481 2.56 17.73 -29.09
CA PHE A 481 4.01 17.57 -29.09
C PHE A 481 4.58 17.90 -30.47
N LEU A 482 4.05 17.29 -31.54
CA LEU A 482 4.51 17.50 -32.93
C LEU A 482 4.32 18.94 -33.40
N ASN A 483 3.31 19.63 -32.92
CA ASN A 483 3.04 21.04 -33.22
C ASN A 483 3.87 22.02 -32.37
N GLY A 484 4.73 21.52 -31.46
CA GLY A 484 5.57 22.36 -30.60
C GLY A 484 4.81 23.05 -29.47
N ASN A 485 3.55 22.70 -29.21
CA ASN A 485 2.70 23.36 -28.22
C ASN A 485 3.19 23.09 -26.77
N ILE A 486 3.81 21.94 -26.53
CA ILE A 486 4.43 21.61 -25.23
C ILE A 486 5.67 22.49 -25.02
N ALA A 487 6.56 22.58 -26.00
CA ALA A 487 7.78 23.39 -25.91
C ALA A 487 7.47 24.89 -25.75
N ASN A 488 6.36 25.35 -26.32
CA ASN A 488 5.90 26.73 -26.22
C ASN A 488 4.99 27.01 -25.01
N ASN A 489 4.77 26.02 -24.10
CA ASN A 489 3.89 26.11 -22.94
C ASN A 489 2.43 26.49 -23.27
N THR A 490 1.93 26.14 -24.45
CA THR A 490 0.53 26.36 -24.86
C THR A 490 -0.36 25.14 -24.66
N TYR A 491 0.23 24.00 -24.33
CA TYR A 491 -0.45 22.77 -23.97
C TYR A 491 0.30 22.06 -22.85
N THR A 492 -0.45 21.55 -21.86
CA THR A 492 0.09 20.72 -20.77
C THR A 492 -0.48 19.30 -20.88
N PRO A 493 0.36 18.26 -21.03
CA PRO A 493 -0.09 16.88 -21.02
C PRO A 493 -0.79 16.50 -19.71
N THR A 494 -1.61 15.46 -19.74
CA THR A 494 -2.24 14.92 -18.53
C THR A 494 -1.18 14.42 -17.55
N ILE A 495 -1.47 14.55 -16.27
CA ILE A 495 -0.54 14.11 -15.21
C ILE A 495 -0.23 12.60 -15.32
N ASP A 496 -1.17 11.80 -15.79
CA ASP A 496 -1.00 10.36 -15.94
C ASP A 496 -0.04 10.02 -17.11
N ILE A 497 0.09 10.86 -18.15
CA ILE A 497 1.14 10.77 -19.16
C ILE A 497 2.49 11.19 -18.56
N ILE A 498 2.55 12.36 -17.91
CA ILE A 498 3.81 12.90 -17.36
C ILE A 498 4.43 11.95 -16.33
N THR A 499 3.60 11.32 -15.50
CA THR A 499 4.03 10.47 -14.39
C THR A 499 3.91 8.98 -14.67
N TRP A 500 3.80 8.57 -15.95
CA TRP A 500 3.71 7.16 -16.31
C TRP A 500 4.90 6.38 -15.74
N PRO A 501 4.68 5.27 -15.03
CA PRO A 501 5.75 4.60 -14.29
C PRO A 501 6.56 3.66 -15.19
N ALA A 502 7.13 4.19 -16.26
CA ALA A 502 7.91 3.41 -17.22
C ALA A 502 9.16 2.79 -16.61
N HIS A 503 9.76 3.48 -15.65
CA HIS A 503 11.01 3.07 -15.03
C HIS A 503 10.92 3.03 -13.51
N GLY A 504 11.49 2.00 -12.90
CA GLY A 504 11.82 1.99 -11.48
C GLY A 504 13.12 2.74 -11.20
N ASN A 505 13.30 3.19 -9.98
CA ASN A 505 14.51 3.88 -9.53
C ASN A 505 15.41 2.95 -8.70
N GLY A 506 16.73 3.08 -8.87
CA GLY A 506 17.74 2.44 -8.02
C GLY A 506 17.63 0.93 -7.95
N LYS A 507 17.02 0.40 -6.90
CA LYS A 507 16.90 -1.04 -6.61
C LYS A 507 15.74 -1.75 -7.32
N TYR A 508 14.80 -0.99 -7.91
CA TYR A 508 13.66 -1.54 -8.63
C TYR A 508 13.99 -1.78 -10.11
N SER A 509 13.20 -2.62 -10.77
CA SER A 509 13.40 -2.92 -12.18
C SER A 509 13.39 -1.63 -13.02
N ARG A 510 14.37 -1.51 -13.93
CA ARG A 510 14.39 -0.38 -14.87
C ARG A 510 13.15 -0.34 -15.74
N ASN A 511 12.62 -1.49 -16.14
CA ASN A 511 11.46 -1.60 -17.00
C ASN A 511 10.23 -2.01 -16.18
N LEU A 512 9.30 -1.09 -15.98
CA LEU A 512 8.02 -1.32 -15.31
C LEU A 512 6.86 -1.23 -16.31
N ALA A 513 6.28 -0.05 -16.48
CA ALA A 513 5.18 0.14 -17.42
C ALA A 513 5.68 0.25 -18.87
N PRO A 514 5.03 -0.39 -19.83
CA PRO A 514 5.44 -0.29 -21.24
C PRO A 514 5.15 1.10 -21.81
N PHE A 515 6.05 1.59 -22.68
CA PHE A 515 5.89 2.89 -23.33
C PHE A 515 6.41 2.82 -24.79
N VAL A 516 6.09 3.84 -25.56
CA VAL A 516 6.62 4.06 -26.89
C VAL A 516 7.73 5.11 -26.77
N ASP A 517 8.95 4.66 -27.07
CA ASP A 517 10.15 5.49 -27.08
C ASP A 517 10.29 6.12 -28.48
N MET A 518 9.97 7.39 -28.60
CA MET A 518 9.94 8.11 -29.88
C MET A 518 11.32 8.54 -30.37
N ASN A 519 12.23 8.81 -29.44
CA ASN A 519 13.59 9.26 -29.78
C ASN A 519 14.65 8.14 -29.70
N GLY A 520 14.27 6.94 -29.24
CA GLY A 520 15.13 5.74 -29.21
C GLY A 520 16.22 5.77 -28.12
N ASN A 521 16.05 6.58 -27.06
CA ASN A 521 17.05 6.76 -26.01
C ASN A 521 16.90 5.76 -24.85
N GLY A 522 15.79 4.98 -24.80
CA GLY A 522 15.48 4.01 -23.77
C GLY A 522 15.08 4.63 -22.43
N ILE A 523 14.71 5.90 -22.40
CA ILE A 523 14.27 6.66 -21.22
C ILE A 523 12.91 7.28 -21.53
N TYR A 524 11.96 7.17 -20.62
CA TYR A 524 10.66 7.80 -20.77
C TYR A 524 10.75 9.30 -20.50
N ASP A 525 10.73 10.12 -21.56
CA ASP A 525 10.86 11.57 -21.49
C ASP A 525 9.77 12.30 -22.33
N PRO A 526 8.49 12.26 -21.89
CA PRO A 526 7.36 12.73 -22.67
C PRO A 526 7.44 14.21 -23.07
N LEU A 527 8.02 15.06 -22.21
CA LEU A 527 8.06 16.52 -22.47
C LEU A 527 9.14 16.91 -23.48
N THR A 528 10.22 16.16 -23.59
CA THR A 528 11.38 16.45 -24.44
C THR A 528 11.56 15.46 -25.59
N GLY A 529 11.29 14.17 -25.36
CA GLY A 529 11.39 13.08 -26.34
C GLY A 529 10.10 12.80 -27.09
N GLY A 530 8.96 13.20 -26.52
CA GLY A 530 7.63 12.92 -27.07
C GLY A 530 7.13 11.51 -26.82
N ASP A 531 7.71 10.81 -25.85
CA ASP A 531 7.36 9.46 -25.47
C ASP A 531 5.96 9.40 -24.82
N TYR A 532 5.28 8.28 -24.99
CA TYR A 532 3.92 8.14 -24.46
C TYR A 532 3.65 6.70 -23.99
N PRO A 533 2.68 6.51 -23.08
CA PRO A 533 2.27 5.20 -22.59
C PRO A 533 1.87 4.24 -23.72
N ARG A 534 2.35 3.01 -23.66
CA ARG A 534 1.82 1.93 -24.53
C ARG A 534 0.69 1.25 -23.79
N ILE A 535 -0.54 1.42 -24.27
CA ILE A 535 -1.75 0.89 -23.64
C ILE A 535 -2.37 -0.24 -24.45
N LYS A 536 -3.18 -1.10 -23.78
CA LYS A 536 -4.11 -2.03 -24.41
C LYS A 536 -5.49 -1.36 -24.51
N GLY A 537 -6.25 -1.66 -25.54
CA GLY A 537 -7.60 -1.10 -25.74
C GLY A 537 -7.62 0.39 -26.02
N ASP A 538 -8.80 0.98 -25.90
CA ASP A 538 -9.04 2.41 -26.11
C ASP A 538 -8.98 3.24 -24.83
N GLN A 539 -9.04 2.59 -23.68
CA GLN A 539 -8.76 3.12 -22.34
C GLN A 539 -8.11 2.04 -21.49
N THR A 540 -7.05 2.40 -20.80
CA THR A 540 -6.34 1.54 -19.84
C THR A 540 -6.24 2.22 -18.48
N LEU A 541 -6.43 1.43 -17.44
CA LEU A 541 -6.03 1.72 -16.07
C LEU A 541 -4.84 0.82 -15.73
N TYR A 542 -3.70 1.43 -15.42
CA TYR A 542 -2.48 0.71 -15.09
C TYR A 542 -2.10 0.91 -13.62
N PHE A 543 -1.68 -0.16 -12.97
CA PHE A 543 -1.17 -0.14 -11.60
C PHE A 543 -0.25 -1.34 -11.34
N ILE A 544 0.55 -1.22 -10.27
CA ILE A 544 1.46 -2.27 -9.81
C ILE A 544 1.13 -2.60 -8.36
N PHE A 545 1.09 -3.88 -8.03
CA PHE A 545 0.95 -4.37 -6.66
C PHE A 545 1.88 -5.56 -6.40
N ASN A 546 2.09 -5.86 -5.12
CA ASN A 546 2.96 -6.94 -4.66
C ASN A 546 2.37 -7.63 -3.43
N ASP A 547 2.98 -8.75 -3.04
CA ASP A 547 2.56 -9.54 -1.88
C ASP A 547 3.58 -9.56 -0.73
N ASP A 548 4.66 -8.76 -0.76
CA ASP A 548 5.71 -8.80 0.27
C ASP A 548 6.04 -7.41 0.88
N PHE A 549 5.02 -6.55 1.01
CA PHE A 549 5.18 -5.31 1.76
C PHE A 549 4.94 -5.50 3.27
N ALA A 550 3.97 -6.35 3.66
CA ALA A 550 3.60 -6.62 5.05
C ALA A 550 3.12 -8.08 5.22
N PRO A 551 3.00 -8.58 6.46
CA PRO A 551 2.46 -9.92 6.71
C PRO A 551 1.05 -10.10 6.16
N HIS A 552 0.77 -11.25 5.55
CA HIS A 552 -0.55 -11.62 5.08
C HIS A 552 -1.52 -11.80 6.25
N THR A 553 -2.66 -11.16 6.19
CA THR A 553 -3.62 -11.17 7.29
C THR A 553 -4.96 -11.82 6.92
N GLU A 554 -5.26 -12.00 5.63
CA GLU A 554 -6.46 -12.71 5.17
C GLU A 554 -6.17 -14.19 4.97
N ALA A 555 -5.35 -14.59 4.01
CA ALA A 555 -4.97 -16.00 3.85
C ALA A 555 -4.01 -16.48 4.93
N LYS A 556 -3.25 -15.58 5.55
CA LYS A 556 -2.26 -15.88 6.60
C LYS A 556 -1.15 -16.81 6.12
N GLY A 557 -0.91 -16.85 4.82
CA GLY A 557 0.16 -17.61 4.20
C GLY A 557 1.49 -16.88 4.21
N ALA A 558 2.57 -17.59 3.92
CA ALA A 558 3.84 -16.98 3.63
C ALA A 558 3.77 -16.24 2.27
N PRO A 559 4.38 -15.06 2.11
CA PRO A 559 4.43 -14.37 0.83
C PRO A 559 5.26 -15.16 -0.19
N MET A 560 4.94 -14.98 -1.46
CA MET A 560 5.71 -15.54 -2.58
C MET A 560 6.83 -14.59 -3.06
N GLY A 561 6.75 -13.31 -2.73
CA GLY A 561 7.63 -12.27 -3.26
C GLY A 561 7.33 -11.98 -4.73
N ILE A 562 6.05 -11.89 -5.07
CA ILE A 562 5.58 -11.58 -6.43
C ILE A 562 5.29 -10.09 -6.60
N GLU A 563 5.58 -9.61 -7.80
CA GLU A 563 5.22 -8.30 -8.31
C GLU A 563 4.23 -8.48 -9.45
N VAL A 564 3.11 -7.78 -9.41
CA VAL A 564 2.05 -7.88 -10.41
C VAL A 564 1.79 -6.54 -11.06
N HIS A 565 1.91 -6.47 -12.38
CA HIS A 565 1.55 -5.32 -13.20
C HIS A 565 0.18 -5.57 -13.83
N CYS A 566 -0.78 -4.73 -13.56
CA CYS A 566 -2.13 -4.87 -14.11
C CYS A 566 -2.42 -3.78 -15.13
N MET A 567 -2.96 -4.20 -16.29
CA MET A 567 -3.69 -3.34 -17.22
C MET A 567 -5.15 -3.77 -17.26
N ALA A 568 -6.03 -2.99 -16.63
CA ALA A 568 -7.46 -3.11 -16.81
C ALA A 568 -7.86 -2.22 -18.00
N TYR A 569 -8.46 -2.77 -19.06
CA TYR A 569 -8.72 -2.02 -20.27
C TYR A 569 -10.07 -2.35 -20.92
N ALA A 570 -10.53 -1.47 -21.80
CA ALA A 570 -11.75 -1.63 -22.55
C ALA A 570 -11.68 -0.94 -23.92
N TYR A 571 -12.56 -1.38 -24.82
CA TYR A 571 -12.72 -0.80 -26.15
C TYR A 571 -13.97 0.08 -26.19
N GLY A 572 -13.89 1.25 -26.80
CA GLY A 572 -14.93 2.23 -26.65
C GLY A 572 -15.12 3.24 -27.76
N CYS A 573 -14.57 3.05 -28.97
CA CYS A 573 -14.73 4.04 -30.02
C CYS A 573 -16.12 4.07 -30.66
N PRO A 574 -16.69 5.27 -30.87
CA PRO A 574 -18.07 5.45 -31.27
C PRO A 574 -18.47 4.75 -32.59
N ASN A 575 -17.56 4.68 -33.55
CA ASN A 575 -17.83 4.05 -34.85
C ASN A 575 -17.88 2.51 -34.80
N PHE A 576 -17.34 1.92 -33.76
CA PHE A 576 -17.37 0.48 -33.50
C PHE A 576 -18.57 0.09 -32.64
N LEU A 577 -19.10 1.03 -31.85
CA LEU A 577 -20.14 0.83 -30.88
C LEU A 577 -21.56 1.14 -31.40
N ASN A 578 -21.91 0.84 -32.65
CA ASN A 578 -23.27 1.03 -33.17
C ASN A 578 -24.38 0.40 -32.28
N GLY A 579 -24.23 0.51 -30.96
CA GLY A 579 -25.20 0.30 -29.91
C GLY A 579 -25.45 -1.14 -29.51
N LYS A 580 -24.84 -2.14 -30.15
CA LYS A 580 -25.15 -3.57 -29.93
C LYS A 580 -23.97 -4.52 -30.00
N ASN A 581 -22.72 -4.00 -29.94
CA ASN A 581 -21.53 -4.83 -30.01
C ASN A 581 -21.20 -5.42 -28.63
N GLU A 582 -20.85 -6.68 -28.55
CA GLU A 582 -20.44 -7.42 -27.35
C GLU A 582 -19.27 -6.73 -26.61
N LEU A 583 -18.32 -6.10 -27.34
CA LEU A 583 -17.23 -5.32 -26.76
C LEU A 583 -17.71 -4.11 -25.94
N ALA A 584 -18.89 -3.57 -26.25
CA ALA A 584 -19.47 -2.47 -25.49
C ALA A 584 -19.79 -2.84 -24.04
N TYR A 585 -19.95 -4.12 -23.75
CA TYR A 585 -20.33 -4.65 -22.45
C TYR A 585 -19.25 -5.56 -21.84
N THR A 586 -17.98 -5.39 -22.31
CA THR A 586 -16.85 -6.21 -21.90
C THR A 586 -15.71 -5.35 -21.36
N THR A 587 -15.07 -5.83 -20.32
CA THR A 587 -13.82 -5.28 -19.77
C THR A 587 -12.76 -6.37 -19.73
N PHE A 588 -11.49 -5.98 -19.89
CA PHE A 588 -10.36 -6.90 -19.99
C PHE A 588 -9.34 -6.60 -18.92
N TYR A 589 -8.63 -7.62 -18.42
CA TYR A 589 -7.68 -7.52 -17.32
C TYR A 589 -6.46 -8.38 -17.63
N ASN A 590 -5.34 -7.71 -17.90
CA ASN A 590 -4.05 -8.35 -18.16
C ASN A 590 -3.17 -8.20 -16.91
N TYR A 591 -2.68 -9.32 -16.41
CA TYR A 591 -1.74 -9.40 -15.30
C TYR A 591 -0.41 -9.94 -15.80
N ARG A 592 0.67 -9.20 -15.63
CA ARG A 592 2.04 -9.64 -15.77
C ARG A 592 2.59 -9.90 -14.37
N ILE A 593 2.84 -11.17 -14.05
CA ILE A 593 3.19 -11.68 -12.72
C ILE A 593 4.66 -12.04 -12.72
N ILE A 594 5.46 -11.45 -11.84
CA ILE A 594 6.91 -11.59 -11.81
C ILE A 594 7.32 -12.12 -10.43
N ASN A 595 8.04 -13.24 -10.39
CA ASN A 595 8.66 -13.74 -9.19
C ASN A 595 9.94 -12.94 -8.89
N ARG A 596 9.91 -12.02 -7.92
CA ARG A 596 11.08 -11.25 -7.48
C ARG A 596 11.89 -11.97 -6.41
N SER A 597 11.34 -13.02 -5.79
CA SER A 597 12.02 -13.79 -4.74
C SER A 597 13.20 -14.62 -5.27
N HIS A 598 13.94 -15.22 -4.36
CA HIS A 598 15.00 -16.18 -4.69
C HIS A 598 14.50 -17.62 -4.73
N LEU A 599 13.21 -17.86 -4.44
CA LEU A 599 12.60 -19.17 -4.41
C LEU A 599 12.06 -19.56 -5.78
N ASN A 600 12.18 -20.84 -6.10
CA ASN A 600 11.47 -21.46 -7.21
C ASN A 600 10.21 -22.09 -6.65
N TYR A 601 9.10 -21.85 -7.31
CA TYR A 601 7.80 -22.43 -6.92
C TYR A 601 7.37 -23.45 -7.97
N HIS A 602 6.78 -24.55 -7.52
CA HIS A 602 6.13 -25.56 -8.35
C HIS A 602 4.66 -25.69 -7.94
N ASN A 603 3.88 -26.29 -8.83
CA ASN A 603 2.42 -26.40 -8.68
C ASN A 603 1.79 -25.04 -8.38
N VAL A 604 2.21 -24.00 -9.09
CA VAL A 604 1.66 -22.66 -8.92
C VAL A 604 0.27 -22.61 -9.53
N LYS A 605 -0.68 -22.12 -8.75
CA LYS A 605 -2.04 -21.85 -9.20
C LYS A 605 -2.34 -20.34 -9.13
N ILE A 606 -3.06 -19.87 -10.12
CA ILE A 606 -3.65 -18.52 -10.17
C ILE A 606 -5.16 -18.69 -10.12
N ALA A 607 -5.85 -17.89 -9.31
CA ALA A 607 -7.30 -17.93 -9.28
C ALA A 607 -7.93 -16.55 -9.18
N LEU A 608 -9.18 -16.46 -9.60
CA LEU A 608 -10.05 -15.31 -9.43
C LEU A 608 -11.21 -15.68 -8.53
N PHE A 609 -11.28 -15.02 -7.38
CA PHE A 609 -12.49 -14.99 -6.56
C PHE A 609 -13.48 -14.01 -7.17
N ASP A 610 -14.77 -14.36 -7.20
CA ASP A 610 -15.84 -13.49 -7.66
C ASP A 610 -17.05 -13.57 -6.76
N ASP A 611 -17.49 -12.41 -6.29
CA ASP A 611 -18.78 -12.19 -5.66
C ASP A 611 -19.60 -11.38 -6.66
N VAL A 612 -20.63 -12.00 -7.25
CA VAL A 612 -21.17 -11.48 -8.51
C VAL A 612 -22.22 -10.41 -8.27
N ASP A 613 -23.18 -10.60 -7.37
CA ASP A 613 -24.31 -9.70 -7.14
C ASP A 613 -24.92 -9.19 -8.47
N LEU A 614 -25.59 -10.09 -9.23
CA LEU A 614 -26.18 -9.77 -10.52
C LEU A 614 -27.56 -9.15 -10.32
N GLY A 615 -27.64 -7.82 -10.23
CA GLY A 615 -28.89 -7.12 -9.89
C GLY A 615 -29.35 -7.47 -8.47
N ASN A 616 -30.27 -8.39 -8.35
CA ASN A 616 -30.73 -8.98 -7.08
C ASN A 616 -29.88 -10.19 -6.71
N TYR A 617 -28.90 -10.02 -5.83
CA TYR A 617 -27.97 -11.09 -5.42
C TYR A 617 -28.63 -12.30 -4.73
N GLN A 618 -29.93 -12.22 -4.38
CA GLN A 618 -30.62 -13.30 -3.65
C GLN A 618 -31.27 -14.35 -4.56
N ASP A 619 -31.18 -14.19 -5.86
CA ASP A 619 -31.80 -15.11 -6.81
C ASP A 619 -30.87 -15.54 -7.95
N ASP A 620 -29.59 -15.55 -7.70
CA ASP A 620 -28.58 -15.97 -8.66
C ASP A 620 -28.33 -17.48 -8.63
N TYR A 621 -27.93 -18.01 -9.78
CA TYR A 621 -27.32 -19.32 -10.02
C TYR A 621 -26.00 -19.16 -10.73
N MET A 622 -25.17 -20.21 -10.68
CA MET A 622 -23.86 -20.25 -11.32
C MET A 622 -23.69 -21.47 -12.23
N GLY A 623 -22.71 -21.36 -13.11
CA GLY A 623 -22.28 -22.47 -13.97
C GLY A 623 -20.92 -22.19 -14.59
N CYS A 624 -20.36 -23.18 -15.25
CA CYS A 624 -19.18 -23.03 -16.08
C CYS A 624 -19.40 -23.67 -17.47
N HIS A 625 -18.67 -23.12 -18.46
CA HIS A 625 -18.58 -23.69 -19.80
C HIS A 625 -17.11 -23.92 -20.10
N VAL A 626 -16.67 -25.15 -19.88
CA VAL A 626 -15.26 -25.54 -19.87
C VAL A 626 -14.59 -25.23 -21.22
N SER A 627 -15.16 -25.64 -22.34
CA SER A 627 -14.62 -25.38 -23.69
C SER A 627 -14.60 -23.91 -24.13
N SER A 628 -15.14 -22.99 -23.32
CA SER A 628 -14.99 -21.53 -23.51
C SER A 628 -14.17 -20.90 -22.39
N ASN A 629 -13.59 -21.69 -21.52
CA ASN A 629 -12.81 -21.21 -20.35
C ASN A 629 -13.58 -20.19 -19.51
N LEU A 630 -14.90 -20.42 -19.32
CA LEU A 630 -15.87 -19.49 -18.79
C LEU A 630 -16.50 -20.01 -17.49
N GLY A 631 -16.46 -19.18 -16.44
CA GLY A 631 -17.35 -19.27 -15.29
C GLY A 631 -18.35 -18.13 -15.33
N PHE A 632 -19.62 -18.36 -14.98
CA PHE A 632 -20.68 -17.38 -15.14
C PHE A 632 -21.77 -17.47 -14.08
N SER A 633 -22.53 -16.38 -13.96
CA SER A 633 -23.73 -16.28 -13.14
C SER A 633 -24.90 -15.79 -13.96
N TYR A 634 -26.10 -16.21 -13.58
CA TYR A 634 -27.33 -15.85 -14.22
C TYR A 634 -28.49 -15.86 -13.22
N ASN A 635 -29.53 -15.07 -13.47
CA ASN A 635 -30.71 -15.03 -12.62
C ASN A 635 -31.46 -16.39 -12.61
N ALA A 636 -31.95 -16.79 -11.47
CA ALA A 636 -32.57 -18.10 -11.28
C ALA A 636 -33.92 -18.27 -12.01
N ASP A 637 -34.60 -17.17 -12.31
CA ASP A 637 -35.89 -17.18 -13.04
C ASP A 637 -35.95 -16.06 -14.09
N GLY A 638 -37.10 -15.77 -14.65
CA GLY A 638 -37.24 -14.84 -15.76
C GLY A 638 -37.32 -13.37 -15.38
N VAL A 639 -37.23 -13.01 -14.10
CA VAL A 639 -37.37 -11.63 -13.62
C VAL A 639 -36.36 -11.37 -12.52
N ASP A 640 -35.57 -10.35 -12.68
CA ASP A 640 -34.60 -9.86 -11.68
C ASP A 640 -35.20 -8.64 -10.99
N GLU A 641 -35.78 -8.83 -9.81
CA GLU A 641 -36.53 -7.82 -9.10
C GLU A 641 -35.61 -6.86 -8.33
N ASN A 642 -36.09 -5.63 -8.10
CA ASN A 642 -35.43 -4.70 -7.20
C ASN A 642 -35.53 -5.19 -5.74
N ILE A 643 -34.43 -5.13 -5.00
CA ILE A 643 -34.38 -5.56 -3.60
C ILE A 643 -33.57 -4.60 -2.73
N ASN A 644 -34.12 -4.20 -1.58
CA ASN A 644 -33.41 -3.43 -0.54
C ASN A 644 -32.65 -2.19 -1.07
N GLY A 645 -33.20 -1.53 -2.09
CA GLY A 645 -32.58 -0.36 -2.74
C GLY A 645 -31.59 -0.70 -3.85
N LEU A 646 -31.32 -1.96 -4.11
CA LEU A 646 -30.60 -2.42 -5.30
C LEU A 646 -31.54 -2.47 -6.49
N ILE A 647 -31.01 -2.13 -7.66
CA ILE A 647 -31.80 -2.08 -8.92
C ILE A 647 -31.50 -3.35 -9.71
N GLY A 648 -32.52 -4.23 -9.85
CA GLY A 648 -32.48 -5.39 -10.69
C GLY A 648 -32.69 -5.05 -12.18
N TYR A 649 -32.60 -6.05 -13.04
CA TYR A 649 -32.74 -5.92 -14.51
C TYR A 649 -34.15 -6.18 -14.99
N ASN A 650 -35.08 -6.43 -14.09
CA ASN A 650 -36.52 -6.68 -14.36
C ASN A 650 -36.73 -7.86 -15.34
N ASN A 651 -37.57 -7.66 -16.34
CA ASN A 651 -38.03 -8.72 -17.28
C ASN A 651 -36.95 -9.15 -18.30
N TYR A 652 -35.77 -8.60 -18.25
CA TYR A 652 -34.63 -8.95 -19.12
C TYR A 652 -33.40 -9.29 -18.28
N PRO A 653 -33.49 -10.41 -17.51
CA PRO A 653 -32.37 -10.80 -16.66
C PRO A 653 -31.13 -11.11 -17.52
N PRO A 654 -29.97 -10.56 -17.20
CA PRO A 654 -28.74 -10.83 -17.92
C PRO A 654 -28.05 -12.10 -17.42
N ALA A 655 -26.99 -12.46 -18.13
CA ALA A 655 -25.94 -13.33 -17.63
C ALA A 655 -24.59 -12.59 -17.67
N THR A 656 -23.73 -12.86 -16.70
CA THR A 656 -22.39 -12.28 -16.65
C THR A 656 -21.36 -13.36 -16.34
N GLY A 657 -20.15 -13.25 -16.90
CA GLY A 657 -19.11 -14.25 -16.66
C GLY A 657 -17.71 -13.74 -16.93
N LYS A 658 -16.75 -14.50 -16.49
CA LYS A 658 -15.33 -14.29 -16.78
C LYS A 658 -14.82 -15.42 -17.66
N CYS A 659 -14.16 -15.08 -18.75
CA CYS A 659 -13.48 -16.06 -19.59
C CYS A 659 -11.98 -15.81 -19.56
N PHE A 660 -11.18 -16.87 -19.37
CA PHE A 660 -9.73 -16.82 -19.45
C PHE A 660 -9.31 -16.76 -20.92
N LEU A 661 -8.47 -15.81 -21.25
CA LEU A 661 -8.03 -15.50 -22.61
C LEU A 661 -6.55 -15.83 -22.83
N LYS A 662 -5.76 -15.79 -21.75
CA LYS A 662 -4.34 -16.13 -21.71
C LYS A 662 -3.99 -16.70 -20.35
N GLY A 663 -3.18 -17.74 -20.34
CA GLY A 663 -2.73 -18.42 -19.14
C GLY A 663 -1.22 -18.61 -19.07
N PRO A 664 -0.71 -19.13 -17.94
CA PRO A 664 0.68 -19.59 -17.87
C PRO A 664 0.90 -20.79 -18.81
N PRO A 665 2.18 -21.08 -19.15
CA PRO A 665 2.49 -22.29 -19.92
C PRO A 665 1.98 -23.55 -19.22
N ALA A 666 1.32 -24.42 -19.97
CA ALA A 666 0.87 -25.71 -19.47
C ALA A 666 2.05 -26.67 -19.21
N PRO A 667 1.90 -27.65 -18.31
CA PRO A 667 2.87 -28.73 -18.17
C PRO A 667 3.00 -29.54 -19.47
N LEU A 668 4.22 -29.86 -19.87
CA LEU A 668 4.47 -30.62 -21.10
C LEU A 668 4.17 -32.10 -20.91
N ASN A 669 3.44 -32.71 -21.85
CA ASN A 669 3.14 -34.15 -21.92
C ASN A 669 2.41 -34.68 -20.65
N ASP A 670 1.49 -33.91 -20.10
CA ASP A 670 0.68 -34.34 -18.97
C ASP A 670 -0.59 -35.10 -19.38
N GLY A 671 -0.90 -35.11 -20.67
CA GLY A 671 -2.04 -35.84 -21.25
C GLY A 671 -3.38 -35.13 -21.08
N PHE A 672 -3.35 -33.84 -20.76
CA PHE A 672 -4.54 -32.98 -20.65
C PHE A 672 -4.61 -31.97 -21.78
N ASP A 673 -5.82 -31.55 -22.09
CA ASP A 673 -6.14 -30.41 -22.96
C ASP A 673 -6.29 -29.19 -22.03
N ASN A 674 -5.17 -28.49 -21.79
CA ASN A 674 -5.09 -27.48 -20.73
C ASN A 674 -5.74 -26.14 -21.11
N ASP A 675 -5.86 -25.84 -22.41
CA ASP A 675 -6.54 -24.64 -22.92
C ASP A 675 -7.97 -24.89 -23.37
N ASN A 676 -8.42 -26.16 -23.31
CA ASN A 676 -9.76 -26.63 -23.65
C ASN A 676 -10.14 -26.40 -25.13
N ASP A 677 -9.17 -26.45 -26.05
CA ASP A 677 -9.40 -26.23 -27.49
C ASP A 677 -9.67 -27.52 -28.26
N GLY A 678 -9.52 -28.67 -27.61
CA GLY A 678 -9.79 -30.01 -28.12
C GLY A 678 -8.54 -30.76 -28.60
N MET A 679 -7.37 -30.17 -28.46
CA MET A 679 -6.08 -30.79 -28.71
C MET A 679 -5.41 -31.15 -27.36
N PHE A 680 -4.33 -31.90 -27.34
CA PHE A 680 -3.66 -32.38 -26.16
C PHE A 680 -2.15 -32.18 -26.29
N ASP A 681 -1.50 -31.66 -25.29
CA ASP A 681 -0.05 -31.53 -25.21
C ASP A 681 0.58 -30.78 -26.40
N GLU A 682 -0.02 -29.70 -26.90
CA GLU A 682 0.52 -28.90 -27.98
C GLU A 682 1.75 -28.10 -27.57
N LEU A 683 2.57 -27.78 -28.55
CA LEU A 683 3.70 -26.92 -28.35
C LEU A 683 3.24 -25.47 -27.98
N ASN A 684 3.65 -24.99 -26.82
CA ASN A 684 3.25 -23.70 -26.23
C ASN A 684 1.78 -23.64 -25.77
N GLU A 685 1.21 -24.77 -25.42
CA GLU A 685 -0.10 -24.83 -24.77
C GLU A 685 -0.13 -23.97 -23.52
N GLU A 686 -1.23 -23.25 -23.32
CA GLU A 686 -1.47 -22.42 -22.15
C GLU A 686 -2.45 -23.11 -21.19
N SER A 687 -2.22 -23.02 -19.90
CA SER A 687 -3.19 -23.48 -18.92
C SER A 687 -4.26 -22.39 -18.74
N LEU A 688 -5.51 -22.71 -19.13
CA LEU A 688 -6.65 -21.81 -18.99
C LEU A 688 -7.56 -22.26 -17.84
N LEU A 689 -8.86 -22.49 -18.05
CA LEU A 689 -9.76 -22.86 -16.95
C LEU A 689 -9.51 -24.32 -16.53
N ASP A 690 -8.90 -24.49 -15.39
CA ASP A 690 -8.52 -25.79 -14.82
C ASP A 690 -9.50 -26.27 -13.74
N GLU A 691 -10.02 -25.34 -12.93
CA GLU A 691 -11.00 -25.62 -11.90
C GLU A 691 -12.08 -24.53 -11.83
N PHE A 692 -13.31 -24.95 -11.50
CA PHE A 692 -14.42 -24.08 -11.18
C PHE A 692 -15.17 -24.57 -9.94
N ILE A 693 -15.25 -23.74 -8.92
CA ILE A 693 -16.00 -24.00 -7.68
C ILE A 693 -16.97 -22.84 -7.41
N TYR A 694 -18.06 -23.16 -6.76
CA TYR A 694 -18.92 -22.20 -6.10
C TYR A 694 -19.03 -22.49 -4.62
N TYR A 695 -19.34 -21.50 -3.81
CA TYR A 695 -19.81 -21.67 -2.45
C TYR A 695 -20.83 -20.59 -2.08
N ASN A 696 -21.76 -20.94 -1.18
CA ASN A 696 -22.75 -20.01 -0.65
C ASN A 696 -22.61 -19.92 0.86
N PRO A 697 -22.24 -18.77 1.42
CA PRO A 697 -22.03 -18.61 2.87
C PRO A 697 -23.35 -18.64 3.67
N ASN A 698 -24.49 -18.44 3.00
CA ASN A 698 -25.79 -18.23 3.64
C ASN A 698 -26.69 -19.47 3.70
N ILE A 699 -26.31 -20.61 3.11
CA ILE A 699 -27.09 -21.84 3.18
C ILE A 699 -26.84 -22.54 4.53
N ASN A 700 -27.86 -22.60 5.35
CA ASN A 700 -27.87 -23.39 6.59
C ASN A 700 -28.87 -24.56 6.45
N PRO A 701 -28.48 -25.83 6.63
CA PRO A 701 -27.17 -26.30 7.15
C PRO A 701 -26.19 -26.62 6.00
N ASN A 702 -25.31 -25.72 5.69
CA ASN A 702 -24.16 -26.05 4.84
C ASN A 702 -23.18 -26.93 5.62
N PRO A 703 -22.64 -28.00 5.04
CA PRO A 703 -21.51 -28.68 5.64
C PRO A 703 -20.36 -27.68 5.82
N THR A 704 -19.75 -27.59 7.01
CA THR A 704 -18.61 -26.70 7.29
C THR A 704 -17.51 -26.75 6.23
N PRO A 705 -17.18 -27.89 5.60
CA PRO A 705 -16.19 -27.97 4.53
C PRO A 705 -16.45 -27.09 3.30
N THR A 706 -17.69 -26.71 3.03
CA THR A 706 -18.08 -25.89 1.86
C THR A 706 -18.20 -24.40 2.18
N HIS A 707 -17.79 -23.97 3.38
CA HIS A 707 -17.78 -22.56 3.80
C HIS A 707 -16.59 -21.78 3.21
N PRO A 708 -16.59 -20.43 3.26
CA PRO A 708 -15.47 -19.61 2.85
C PRO A 708 -14.14 -20.04 3.52
N PRO A 709 -13.02 -20.03 2.78
CA PRO A 709 -11.72 -20.39 3.33
C PRO A 709 -11.26 -19.36 4.39
N THR A 710 -10.53 -19.83 5.41
CA THR A 710 -10.06 -19.00 6.54
C THR A 710 -8.57 -19.13 6.82
N GLY A 711 -7.86 -20.00 6.12
CA GLY A 711 -6.45 -20.23 6.29
C GLY A 711 -5.75 -20.68 5.00
N PRO A 712 -4.42 -20.64 4.95
CA PRO A 712 -3.65 -20.75 3.71
C PRO A 712 -3.93 -22.04 2.94
N TYR A 713 -3.99 -23.17 3.62
CA TYR A 713 -4.28 -24.47 2.98
C TYR A 713 -5.72 -24.55 2.46
N GLU A 714 -6.68 -23.87 3.09
CA GLU A 714 -8.06 -23.88 2.65
C GLU A 714 -8.23 -23.04 1.35
N PHE A 715 -7.56 -21.90 1.25
CA PHE A 715 -7.49 -21.13 0.01
C PHE A 715 -6.83 -21.94 -1.11
N PHE A 716 -5.70 -22.60 -0.82
CA PHE A 716 -4.99 -23.41 -1.81
C PHE A 716 -5.78 -24.67 -2.22
N ASN A 717 -6.54 -25.27 -1.31
CA ASN A 717 -7.46 -26.37 -1.62
C ASN A 717 -8.51 -25.94 -2.66
N TYR A 718 -9.11 -24.76 -2.50
CA TYR A 718 -10.08 -24.22 -3.44
C TYR A 718 -9.50 -23.94 -4.84
N MET A 719 -8.19 -23.72 -4.92
CA MET A 719 -7.46 -23.57 -6.18
C MET A 719 -7.04 -24.93 -6.79
N ASN A 720 -7.31 -26.06 -6.11
CA ASN A 720 -6.91 -27.41 -6.48
C ASN A 720 -8.08 -28.40 -6.45
N ALA A 721 -9.27 -27.97 -6.81
CA ALA A 721 -10.50 -28.78 -6.85
C ALA A 721 -10.77 -29.56 -5.54
N ARG A 722 -10.49 -28.93 -4.40
CA ARG A 722 -10.71 -29.50 -3.07
C ARG A 722 -11.48 -28.56 -2.17
N TRP A 723 -12.33 -29.12 -1.34
CA TRP A 723 -12.98 -28.41 -0.26
C TRP A 723 -12.00 -28.10 0.90
N ARG A 724 -12.44 -27.31 1.87
CA ARG A 724 -11.63 -26.90 3.03
C ARG A 724 -11.00 -28.08 3.80
N ASP A 725 -11.72 -29.22 3.89
CA ASP A 725 -11.28 -30.45 4.55
C ASP A 725 -10.37 -31.31 3.67
N SER A 726 -9.93 -30.79 2.53
CA SER A 726 -9.11 -31.47 1.51
C SER A 726 -9.82 -32.58 0.73
N SER A 727 -11.13 -32.82 0.94
CA SER A 727 -11.92 -33.73 0.10
C SER A 727 -12.08 -33.14 -1.31
N PHE A 728 -12.16 -34.02 -2.30
CA PHE A 728 -12.38 -33.60 -3.69
C PHE A 728 -13.78 -33.01 -3.91
N TYR A 729 -13.89 -32.09 -4.87
CA TYR A 729 -15.18 -31.79 -5.45
C TYR A 729 -15.77 -33.04 -6.08
N THR A 730 -17.08 -33.22 -6.00
CA THR A 730 -17.75 -34.42 -6.49
C THR A 730 -18.96 -34.06 -7.36
N CYS A 731 -19.26 -34.94 -8.31
CA CYS A 731 -20.40 -34.78 -9.19
C CYS A 731 -21.74 -34.79 -8.45
N GLY A 732 -22.62 -33.87 -8.85
CA GLY A 732 -24.01 -33.81 -8.35
C GLY A 732 -24.17 -32.99 -7.06
N GLY A 733 -25.42 -32.62 -6.75
CA GLY A 733 -25.76 -31.82 -5.57
C GLY A 733 -24.99 -30.51 -5.52
N ASN A 734 -24.48 -30.19 -4.33
CA ASN A 734 -23.62 -29.02 -4.09
C ASN A 734 -22.12 -29.32 -4.31
N GLY A 735 -21.78 -30.46 -4.89
CA GLY A 735 -20.38 -30.83 -5.14
C GLY A 735 -19.63 -31.42 -3.95
N TYR A 736 -20.30 -31.71 -2.81
CA TYR A 736 -19.66 -32.26 -1.61
C TYR A 736 -20.24 -33.63 -1.23
N GLY A 737 -19.37 -34.55 -0.76
CA GLY A 737 -19.76 -35.84 -0.17
C GLY A 737 -20.21 -36.90 -1.19
N GLY A 738 -20.07 -36.66 -2.47
CA GLY A 738 -20.31 -37.64 -3.53
C GLY A 738 -19.14 -38.64 -3.68
N THR A 739 -19.24 -39.53 -4.65
CA THR A 739 -18.26 -40.59 -4.89
C THR A 739 -17.37 -40.35 -6.11
N THR A 740 -17.80 -39.53 -7.06
CA THR A 740 -17.10 -39.29 -8.32
C THR A 740 -16.43 -37.92 -8.29
N PRO A 741 -15.09 -37.84 -8.21
CA PRO A 741 -14.40 -36.56 -8.23
C PRO A 741 -14.60 -35.78 -9.54
N THR A 742 -14.62 -34.44 -9.44
CA THR A 742 -14.66 -33.55 -10.58
C THR A 742 -13.84 -32.29 -10.28
N ARG A 743 -13.39 -31.58 -11.33
CA ARG A 743 -12.70 -30.29 -11.21
C ARG A 743 -13.65 -29.12 -11.44
N PHE A 744 -14.84 -29.36 -12.02
CA PHE A 744 -15.80 -28.36 -12.44
C PHE A 744 -17.17 -28.61 -11.80
N LEU A 745 -17.68 -27.65 -11.04
CA LEU A 745 -19.06 -27.71 -10.56
C LEU A 745 -19.99 -27.03 -11.58
N TYR A 746 -21.18 -27.63 -11.77
CA TYR A 746 -22.26 -27.11 -12.67
C TYR A 746 -21.81 -26.85 -14.10
N PRO A 747 -21.18 -27.84 -14.80
CA PRO A 747 -20.81 -27.70 -16.19
C PRO A 747 -22.06 -27.59 -17.08
N TRP A 748 -22.14 -26.51 -17.86
CA TRP A 748 -23.29 -26.20 -18.71
C TRP A 748 -23.48 -27.14 -19.90
N THR A 749 -22.34 -27.63 -20.42
CA THR A 749 -22.28 -28.57 -21.53
C THR A 749 -21.33 -29.70 -21.19
N PHE A 750 -21.49 -30.80 -21.94
CA PHE A 750 -20.53 -31.91 -21.86
C PHE A 750 -19.17 -31.49 -22.41
N TYR A 751 -18.11 -31.84 -21.72
CA TYR A 751 -16.71 -31.60 -22.12
C TYR A 751 -15.90 -32.88 -22.13
N ASN A 752 -14.77 -32.87 -22.83
CA ASN A 752 -13.91 -34.05 -22.95
C ASN A 752 -13.35 -34.46 -21.58
N GLY A 753 -13.40 -35.77 -21.27
CA GLY A 753 -12.97 -36.29 -19.97
C GLY A 753 -13.93 -36.00 -18.79
N MET A 754 -15.14 -35.48 -19.03
CA MET A 754 -16.12 -35.26 -17.98
C MET A 754 -16.50 -36.57 -17.27
N PRO A 755 -16.32 -36.65 -15.93
CA PRO A 755 -16.53 -37.89 -15.20
C PRO A 755 -18.00 -38.20 -14.86
N CYS A 756 -18.92 -37.25 -15.10
CA CYS A 756 -20.31 -37.34 -14.67
C CYS A 756 -21.28 -36.67 -15.67
N SER A 757 -22.58 -36.90 -15.45
CA SER A 757 -23.62 -36.22 -16.22
C SER A 757 -23.65 -34.74 -15.95
N ILE A 758 -24.12 -33.94 -16.91
CA ILE A 758 -24.38 -32.51 -16.74
C ILE A 758 -25.38 -32.32 -15.58
N TRP A 759 -25.09 -31.36 -14.70
CA TRP A 759 -26.03 -30.88 -13.71
C TRP A 759 -25.85 -29.36 -13.52
N SER A 760 -26.85 -28.70 -12.98
CA SER A 760 -26.83 -27.25 -12.81
C SER A 760 -27.04 -26.85 -11.34
N ASP A 761 -26.75 -25.61 -11.01
CA ASP A 761 -26.92 -25.05 -9.67
C ASP A 761 -28.39 -24.97 -9.22
N ASN A 762 -29.37 -25.16 -10.13
CA ASN A 762 -30.77 -25.17 -9.78
C ASN A 762 -31.19 -26.35 -8.86
N VAL A 763 -30.32 -27.31 -8.58
CA VAL A 763 -30.51 -28.30 -7.53
C VAL A 763 -30.37 -27.72 -6.12
N ASN A 764 -29.83 -26.55 -6.00
CA ASN A 764 -29.68 -25.77 -4.76
C ASN A 764 -30.70 -24.61 -4.72
N PRO A 765 -31.04 -24.12 -3.52
CA PRO A 765 -31.82 -22.89 -3.41
C PRO A 765 -31.12 -21.72 -4.11
N LYS A 766 -31.88 -20.85 -4.80
CA LYS A 766 -31.35 -19.59 -5.36
C LYS A 766 -30.82 -18.68 -4.24
N GLY A 767 -29.86 -17.81 -4.53
CA GLY A 767 -29.31 -16.88 -3.54
C GLY A 767 -27.94 -16.32 -3.86
N ASP A 768 -27.38 -15.63 -2.91
CA ASP A 768 -26.03 -15.07 -2.94
C ASP A 768 -24.97 -16.12 -3.32
N ARG A 769 -24.22 -15.87 -4.35
CA ARG A 769 -23.26 -16.79 -4.97
C ARG A 769 -21.86 -16.25 -5.06
N ARG A 770 -20.89 -17.07 -4.67
CA ARG A 770 -19.46 -16.80 -4.85
C ARG A 770 -18.82 -17.93 -5.61
N ASN A 771 -17.86 -17.58 -6.46
CA ASN A 771 -17.10 -18.56 -7.21
C ASN A 771 -15.60 -18.32 -7.15
N VAL A 772 -14.85 -19.39 -7.42
CA VAL A 772 -13.42 -19.33 -7.68
C VAL A 772 -13.15 -20.06 -8.99
N MET A 773 -12.49 -19.38 -9.90
CA MET A 773 -11.97 -19.94 -11.14
C MET A 773 -10.47 -20.03 -11.03
N ALA A 774 -9.89 -21.18 -11.28
CA ALA A 774 -8.45 -21.37 -11.19
C ALA A 774 -7.82 -21.88 -12.49
N THR A 775 -6.55 -21.55 -12.68
CA THR A 775 -5.65 -22.02 -13.73
C THR A 775 -4.30 -22.35 -13.10
N GLY A 776 -3.49 -23.17 -13.77
CA GLY A 776 -2.10 -23.38 -13.36
C GLY A 776 -1.69 -24.83 -13.20
N GLY A 777 -0.87 -25.13 -12.20
CA GLY A 777 -0.10 -26.33 -12.10
C GLY A 777 1.28 -26.17 -12.74
N PHE A 778 1.76 -24.92 -12.91
CA PHE A 778 3.01 -24.56 -13.57
C PHE A 778 4.14 -24.27 -12.57
N ASP A 779 5.36 -24.16 -13.11
CA ASP A 779 6.55 -23.74 -12.38
C ASP A 779 6.80 -22.25 -12.56
N LEU A 780 6.99 -21.52 -11.46
CA LEU A 780 7.35 -20.11 -11.44
C LEU A 780 8.75 -19.94 -10.83
N ASN A 781 9.76 -19.99 -11.66
CA ASN A 781 11.15 -19.90 -11.23
C ASN A 781 11.50 -18.50 -10.71
N SER A 782 12.53 -18.44 -9.86
CA SER A 782 13.10 -17.16 -9.41
C SER A 782 13.43 -16.27 -10.61
N LYS A 783 13.01 -15.01 -10.57
CA LYS A 783 13.20 -13.98 -11.59
C LYS A 783 12.49 -14.24 -12.93
N SER A 784 11.65 -15.27 -13.03
CA SER A 784 10.78 -15.49 -14.19
C SER A 784 9.47 -14.71 -14.07
N GLU A 785 8.75 -14.62 -15.19
CA GLU A 785 7.45 -13.97 -15.27
C GLU A 785 6.48 -14.79 -16.12
N VAL A 786 5.19 -14.61 -15.83
CA VAL A 786 4.09 -15.16 -16.62
C VAL A 786 3.03 -14.10 -16.84
N GLU A 787 2.27 -14.24 -17.93
CA GLU A 787 1.09 -13.42 -18.18
C GLU A 787 -0.19 -14.23 -17.94
N PHE A 788 -1.18 -13.55 -17.38
CA PHE A 788 -2.54 -14.08 -17.21
C PHE A 788 -3.53 -13.01 -17.65
N GLU A 789 -4.51 -13.35 -18.46
CA GLU A 789 -5.49 -12.38 -18.96
C GLU A 789 -6.89 -12.97 -19.03
N PHE A 790 -7.88 -12.19 -18.60
CA PHE A 790 -9.29 -12.57 -18.68
C PHE A 790 -10.16 -11.39 -19.12
N ALA A 791 -11.35 -11.70 -19.63
CA ALA A 791 -12.40 -10.73 -19.88
C ALA A 791 -13.59 -10.98 -18.96
N LYS A 792 -14.22 -9.90 -18.44
CA LYS A 792 -15.55 -9.93 -17.80
C LYS A 792 -16.58 -9.45 -18.81
N VAL A 793 -17.53 -10.31 -19.09
CA VAL A 793 -18.55 -10.14 -20.14
C VAL A 793 -19.92 -10.07 -19.48
N TRP A 794 -20.76 -9.16 -19.95
CA TRP A 794 -22.17 -9.07 -19.59
C TRP A 794 -23.02 -9.17 -20.85
N SER A 795 -24.06 -10.00 -20.82
CA SER A 795 -24.93 -10.25 -21.95
C SER A 795 -26.40 -10.32 -21.52
N VAL A 796 -27.28 -9.81 -22.35
CA VAL A 796 -28.74 -9.88 -22.16
C VAL A 796 -29.41 -10.26 -23.46
N ASP A 797 -30.41 -11.16 -23.40
CA ASP A 797 -31.32 -11.39 -24.53
C ASP A 797 -32.42 -10.34 -24.50
N SER A 798 -32.26 -9.29 -25.28
CA SER A 798 -33.25 -8.22 -25.41
C SER A 798 -34.41 -8.57 -26.33
N THR A 799 -34.45 -9.75 -26.94
CA THR A 799 -35.49 -10.20 -27.85
C THR A 799 -36.58 -11.00 -27.16
N ASN A 800 -36.23 -11.67 -26.06
CA ASN A 800 -37.15 -12.49 -25.30
C ASN A 800 -37.23 -12.00 -23.85
N ALA A 801 -38.39 -11.51 -23.44
CA ALA A 801 -38.59 -11.14 -22.04
C ALA A 801 -38.76 -12.42 -21.19
N ASN A 802 -38.32 -12.35 -19.95
CA ASN A 802 -38.39 -13.41 -18.95
C ASN A 802 -37.61 -14.70 -19.33
N ASP A 803 -36.52 -14.55 -20.10
CA ASP A 803 -35.69 -15.67 -20.58
C ASP A 803 -34.26 -15.61 -20.01
N ASN A 804 -34.08 -16.12 -18.79
CA ASN A 804 -32.78 -16.21 -18.14
C ASN A 804 -31.82 -17.20 -18.84
N ILE A 805 -32.36 -18.27 -19.44
CA ILE A 805 -31.54 -19.26 -20.17
C ILE A 805 -31.10 -18.69 -21.53
N GLY A 806 -31.98 -17.92 -22.20
CA GLY A 806 -31.58 -17.15 -23.40
C GLY A 806 -30.44 -16.20 -23.15
N ALA A 807 -30.39 -15.57 -21.97
CA ALA A 807 -29.28 -14.71 -21.57
C ALA A 807 -27.94 -15.49 -21.44
N VAL A 808 -27.97 -16.72 -20.91
CA VAL A 808 -26.76 -17.58 -20.85
C VAL A 808 -26.33 -17.97 -22.27
N ASN A 809 -27.26 -18.40 -23.14
CA ASN A 809 -26.92 -18.74 -24.53
C ASN A 809 -26.33 -17.55 -25.29
N LYS A 810 -26.87 -16.34 -25.04
CA LYS A 810 -26.31 -15.09 -25.58
C LYS A 810 -24.89 -14.83 -25.08
N LEU A 811 -24.66 -15.02 -23.77
CA LEU A 811 -23.33 -14.88 -23.16
C LEU A 811 -22.30 -15.82 -23.81
N LEU A 812 -22.64 -17.09 -24.03
CA LEU A 812 -21.78 -18.06 -24.70
C LEU A 812 -21.40 -17.60 -26.12
N SER A 813 -22.38 -17.12 -26.87
CA SER A 813 -22.16 -16.57 -28.21
C SER A 813 -21.27 -15.34 -28.20
N ASP A 814 -21.46 -14.46 -27.24
CA ASP A 814 -20.66 -13.23 -27.11
C ASP A 814 -19.21 -13.54 -26.68
N VAL A 815 -19.02 -14.46 -25.75
CA VAL A 815 -17.68 -14.93 -25.33
C VAL A 815 -16.92 -15.50 -26.52
N GLN A 816 -17.54 -16.30 -27.36
CA GLN A 816 -16.90 -16.83 -28.57
C GLN A 816 -16.42 -15.72 -29.52
N LYS A 817 -17.22 -14.67 -29.73
CA LYS A 817 -16.83 -13.51 -30.54
C LYS A 817 -15.70 -12.70 -29.90
N ILE A 818 -15.76 -12.50 -28.57
CA ILE A 818 -14.73 -11.81 -27.79
C ILE A 818 -13.41 -12.55 -27.87
N THR A 819 -13.42 -13.88 -27.69
CA THR A 819 -12.20 -14.71 -27.83
C THR A 819 -11.63 -14.63 -29.24
N THR A 820 -12.49 -14.66 -30.28
CA THR A 820 -12.04 -14.48 -31.68
C THR A 820 -11.44 -13.09 -31.90
N PHE A 821 -12.07 -12.05 -31.37
CA PHE A 821 -11.54 -10.69 -31.44
C PHE A 821 -10.19 -10.57 -30.71
N TYR A 822 -10.07 -11.15 -29.51
CA TYR A 822 -8.82 -11.16 -28.76
C TYR A 822 -7.70 -11.86 -29.52
N LYS A 823 -7.96 -13.04 -30.08
CA LYS A 823 -7.00 -13.80 -30.92
C LYS A 823 -6.62 -13.05 -32.22
N SER A 824 -7.40 -12.08 -32.68
CA SER A 824 -7.05 -11.24 -33.86
C SER A 824 -5.93 -10.22 -33.60
N GLY A 825 -5.56 -10.01 -32.33
CA GLY A 825 -4.51 -9.05 -31.93
C GLY A 825 -4.87 -7.58 -32.11
N THR A 826 -6.17 -7.25 -32.26
CA THR A 826 -6.63 -5.84 -32.41
C THR A 826 -6.37 -5.03 -31.15
N GLN A 827 -5.49 -4.03 -31.22
CA GLN A 827 -5.06 -3.23 -30.07
C GLN A 827 -6.03 -2.08 -29.74
N SER A 828 -6.71 -1.51 -30.71
CA SER A 828 -7.63 -0.39 -30.53
C SER A 828 -8.75 -0.42 -31.56
N THR A 829 -9.96 -0.04 -31.15
CA THR A 829 -11.10 0.16 -32.07
C THR A 829 -11.23 1.62 -32.53
N CYS A 830 -10.43 2.52 -31.97
CA CYS A 830 -10.40 3.94 -32.34
C CYS A 830 -9.57 4.27 -33.59
N LEU A 831 -8.83 3.30 -34.09
CA LEU A 831 -7.95 3.49 -35.24
C LEU A 831 -8.66 3.13 -36.55
N PRO A 832 -9.05 4.11 -37.38
CA PRO A 832 -9.22 3.81 -38.79
C PRO A 832 -7.83 3.78 -39.44
N ASN A 833 -7.32 2.60 -39.76
CA ASN A 833 -6.20 2.38 -40.70
C ASN A 833 -4.98 3.36 -40.59
N MET A 834 -4.51 3.68 -39.42
CA MET A 834 -3.15 4.19 -39.33
C MET A 834 -2.21 2.99 -39.24
N ALA A 835 -1.52 2.74 -40.34
CA ALA A 835 -0.24 2.03 -40.34
C ALA A 835 0.72 2.85 -39.48
N ILE A 836 0.60 2.73 -38.18
CA ILE A 836 1.56 3.30 -37.24
C ILE A 836 2.66 2.27 -37.08
N GLY A 837 3.80 2.68 -37.48
CA GLY A 837 5.10 2.07 -37.39
C GLY A 837 5.14 0.68 -36.82
N ILE A 838 5.60 -0.25 -37.64
CA ILE A 838 6.08 -1.58 -37.32
C ILE A 838 5.61 -2.08 -35.95
N TYR A 839 4.54 -2.86 -35.93
CA TYR A 839 4.25 -3.76 -34.83
C TYR A 839 5.48 -4.68 -34.70
N GLU A 840 6.34 -4.46 -33.71
CA GLU A 840 7.00 -5.61 -33.14
C GLU A 840 5.87 -6.46 -32.54
N ASN A 841 5.47 -7.54 -33.27
CA ASN A 841 4.99 -8.71 -32.58
C ASN A 841 5.90 -8.88 -31.35
N GLN A 842 5.39 -9.29 -30.20
CA GLN A 842 6.23 -9.89 -29.16
C GLN A 842 6.84 -11.16 -29.74
N LEU A 843 7.80 -10.96 -30.60
CA LEU A 843 8.76 -11.95 -30.92
C LEU A 843 9.54 -12.09 -29.61
N THR A 844 9.48 -13.25 -29.03
CA THR A 844 10.40 -13.65 -27.98
C THR A 844 11.75 -13.07 -28.35
N THR A 845 12.24 -12.08 -27.57
CA THR A 845 13.48 -11.38 -27.90
C THR A 845 14.59 -12.40 -27.84
N LEU A 846 15.11 -12.77 -29.01
CA LEU A 846 16.23 -13.68 -29.08
C LEU A 846 17.43 -12.98 -28.44
N GLU A 847 17.95 -13.50 -27.34
CA GLU A 847 19.17 -12.98 -26.74
C GLU A 847 20.36 -13.29 -27.63
N VAL A 848 20.91 -12.25 -28.25
CA VAL A 848 22.02 -12.32 -29.20
C VAL A 848 23.11 -11.35 -28.81
N GLU A 849 24.30 -11.84 -28.63
CA GLU A 849 25.51 -11.04 -28.51
C GLU A 849 26.20 -10.95 -29.86
N VAL A 850 26.67 -9.75 -30.24
CA VAL A 850 27.36 -9.48 -31.50
C VAL A 850 28.60 -8.67 -31.21
N TYR A 851 29.76 -9.25 -31.44
CA TYR A 851 31.05 -8.62 -31.15
C TYR A 851 32.19 -9.09 -32.13
N PRO A 852 33.25 -8.28 -32.30
CA PRO A 852 33.42 -6.92 -31.87
C PRO A 852 32.46 -5.96 -32.62
N ASN A 853 31.96 -4.92 -31.93
CA ASN A 853 31.19 -3.87 -32.55
C ASN A 853 31.66 -2.51 -31.95
N PRO A 854 32.36 -1.65 -32.70
CA PRO A 854 32.66 -1.73 -34.16
C PRO A 854 33.53 -2.90 -34.61
N THR A 855 33.41 -3.29 -35.89
CA THR A 855 34.14 -4.41 -36.49
C THR A 855 34.94 -3.97 -37.73
N GLN A 856 36.05 -4.65 -38.01
CA GLN A 856 36.87 -4.43 -39.21
C GLN A 856 36.77 -5.59 -40.23
N GLU A 857 36.99 -6.82 -39.82
CA GLU A 857 37.01 -7.95 -40.70
C GLU A 857 36.05 -9.08 -40.35
N LYS A 858 35.94 -9.39 -39.07
CA LYS A 858 35.14 -10.52 -38.58
C LYS A 858 34.19 -10.09 -37.47
N LEU A 859 33.02 -10.68 -37.48
CA LEU A 859 31.98 -10.49 -36.53
C LEU A 859 31.54 -11.83 -35.97
N GLN A 860 31.53 -11.98 -34.65
CA GLN A 860 31.01 -13.16 -33.98
C GLN A 860 29.61 -12.88 -33.48
N ILE A 861 28.70 -13.81 -33.71
CA ILE A 861 27.35 -13.83 -33.23
C ILE A 861 27.23 -15.00 -32.28
N LYS A 862 26.72 -14.77 -31.10
CA LYS A 862 26.50 -15.77 -30.05
C LYS A 862 25.03 -15.77 -29.65
N LEU A 863 24.45 -16.94 -29.50
CA LEU A 863 23.06 -17.19 -29.11
C LEU A 863 23.00 -17.81 -27.73
N ALA A 864 21.91 -17.58 -27.01
CA ALA A 864 21.67 -18.17 -25.70
C ALA A 864 21.37 -19.68 -25.75
N ARG A 865 20.89 -20.19 -26.92
CA ARG A 865 20.50 -21.60 -27.11
C ARG A 865 21.07 -22.15 -28.43
N GLU A 866 21.29 -23.47 -28.48
CA GLU A 866 21.76 -24.18 -29.65
C GLU A 866 20.57 -24.60 -30.53
N GLU A 867 20.37 -23.89 -31.64
CA GLU A 867 19.26 -24.16 -32.57
C GLU A 867 19.58 -23.68 -33.97
N LYS A 868 18.69 -24.02 -34.93
CA LYS A 868 18.79 -23.54 -36.31
C LYS A 868 18.38 -22.10 -36.44
N CYS A 869 19.27 -21.26 -36.95
CA CYS A 869 19.03 -19.83 -37.13
C CYS A 869 19.19 -19.42 -38.59
N GLU A 870 18.39 -18.46 -38.98
CA GLU A 870 18.54 -17.72 -40.23
C GLU A 870 18.95 -16.29 -39.91
N MET A 871 20.03 -15.80 -40.47
CA MET A 871 20.49 -14.45 -40.29
C MET A 871 20.71 -13.71 -41.62
N SER A 872 20.49 -12.40 -41.60
CA SER A 872 20.80 -11.51 -42.70
C SER A 872 21.41 -10.19 -42.21
N ILE A 873 22.35 -9.65 -43.00
CA ILE A 873 22.87 -8.29 -42.82
C ILE A 873 22.18 -7.38 -43.82
N LYS A 874 21.64 -6.28 -43.36
CA LYS A 874 21.01 -5.27 -44.24
C LYS A 874 21.68 -3.93 -44.08
N ASP A 875 21.70 -3.13 -45.15
CA ASP A 875 22.12 -1.73 -45.09
C ASP A 875 21.05 -0.83 -44.47
N VAL A 876 21.36 0.47 -44.33
CA VAL A 876 20.45 1.47 -43.76
C VAL A 876 19.16 1.67 -44.57
N MET A 877 19.13 1.23 -45.85
CA MET A 877 17.95 1.27 -46.70
C MET A 877 17.12 -0.03 -46.62
N GLY A 878 17.53 -0.98 -45.77
CA GLY A 878 16.85 -2.28 -45.60
C GLY A 878 17.19 -3.33 -46.64
N LYS A 879 18.11 -3.05 -47.61
CA LYS A 879 18.55 -4.00 -48.62
C LYS A 879 19.42 -5.09 -47.97
N THR A 880 19.09 -6.36 -48.19
CA THR A 880 19.91 -7.50 -47.73
C THR A 880 21.22 -7.58 -48.53
N ILE A 881 22.34 -7.48 -47.82
CA ILE A 881 23.69 -7.55 -48.35
C ILE A 881 24.24 -8.97 -48.20
N PHE A 882 23.90 -9.66 -47.13
CA PHE A 882 24.40 -11.01 -46.84
C PHE A 882 23.33 -11.80 -46.09
N SER A 883 23.25 -13.12 -46.34
CA SER A 883 22.41 -14.01 -45.53
C SER A 883 23.13 -15.36 -45.33
N LYS A 884 22.86 -15.96 -44.14
CA LYS A 884 23.46 -17.26 -43.76
C LYS A 884 22.51 -18.01 -42.85
N ARG A 885 22.43 -19.33 -43.06
CA ARG A 885 21.81 -20.24 -42.07
C ARG A 885 22.92 -20.94 -41.31
N PHE A 886 22.74 -21.10 -40.01
CA PHE A 886 23.66 -21.85 -39.17
C PHE A 886 22.91 -22.55 -38.02
N GLU A 887 23.57 -23.56 -37.44
CA GLU A 887 23.09 -24.32 -36.32
C GLU A 887 24.16 -24.32 -35.23
N GLY A 888 23.83 -24.09 -33.99
CA GLY A 888 24.76 -24.02 -32.86
C GLY A 888 24.72 -22.71 -32.07
N TYR A 889 25.48 -22.65 -30.98
CA TYR A 889 25.55 -21.49 -30.05
C TYR A 889 26.20 -20.24 -30.64
N SER A 890 27.00 -20.36 -31.69
CA SER A 890 27.67 -19.20 -32.27
C SER A 890 28.09 -19.40 -33.72
N THR A 891 28.25 -18.29 -34.45
CA THR A 891 28.88 -18.30 -35.79
C THR A 891 29.76 -17.08 -35.97
N ILE A 892 30.77 -17.21 -36.85
CA ILE A 892 31.63 -16.10 -37.26
C ILE A 892 31.28 -15.74 -38.68
N ILE A 893 31.22 -14.45 -38.98
CA ILE A 893 30.99 -13.88 -40.30
C ILE A 893 32.18 -13.04 -40.69
N ASP A 894 32.62 -13.20 -41.94
CA ASP A 894 33.58 -12.30 -42.58
C ASP A 894 32.81 -11.09 -43.13
N VAL A 895 33.15 -9.91 -42.70
CA VAL A 895 32.55 -8.64 -43.12
C VAL A 895 33.57 -7.69 -43.74
N LYS A 896 34.76 -8.21 -44.15
CA LYS A 896 35.85 -7.40 -44.74
C LYS A 896 35.43 -6.68 -46.01
N ASP A 897 34.54 -7.30 -46.81
CA ASP A 897 34.07 -6.77 -48.09
C ASP A 897 32.90 -5.76 -47.94
N LEU A 898 32.41 -5.52 -46.71
CA LEU A 898 31.45 -4.46 -46.48
C LEU A 898 32.14 -3.10 -46.45
N SER A 899 31.55 -2.12 -47.09
CA SER A 899 31.99 -0.72 -46.98
C SER A 899 31.89 -0.19 -45.54
N GLN A 900 32.71 0.78 -45.18
CA GLN A 900 32.56 1.46 -43.89
C GLN A 900 31.17 2.07 -43.75
N GLY A 901 30.51 1.83 -42.63
CA GLY A 901 29.16 2.31 -42.43
C GLY A 901 28.37 1.55 -41.36
N VAL A 902 27.11 1.87 -41.27
CA VAL A 902 26.16 1.23 -40.34
C VAL A 902 25.33 0.19 -41.07
N TYR A 903 25.21 -0.99 -40.43
CA TYR A 903 24.43 -2.14 -40.96
C TYR A 903 23.56 -2.69 -39.79
N PHE A 904 22.55 -3.49 -40.16
CA PHE A 904 21.67 -4.17 -39.22
C PHE A 904 21.75 -5.68 -39.48
N ILE A 905 22.05 -6.44 -38.43
CA ILE A 905 21.95 -7.91 -38.45
C ILE A 905 20.55 -8.28 -37.96
N HIS A 906 19.81 -8.96 -38.80
CA HIS A 906 18.56 -9.62 -38.47
C HIS A 906 18.84 -11.10 -38.24
N ILE A 907 18.36 -11.64 -37.11
CA ILE A 907 18.50 -13.07 -36.78
C ILE A 907 17.10 -13.58 -36.45
N GLN A 908 16.75 -14.71 -37.03
CA GLN A 908 15.47 -15.36 -36.84
C GLN A 908 15.67 -16.80 -36.43
N GLN A 909 14.95 -17.25 -35.41
CA GLN A 909 15.02 -18.56 -34.78
C GLN A 909 13.62 -18.94 -34.28
N ASN A 910 13.03 -20.01 -34.83
CA ASN A 910 11.70 -20.52 -34.38
C ASN A 910 10.62 -19.46 -34.15
N GLY A 911 10.50 -18.49 -35.08
CA GLY A 911 9.55 -17.40 -34.94
C GLY A 911 10.02 -16.22 -34.04
N ALA A 912 11.08 -16.41 -33.25
CA ALA A 912 11.75 -15.33 -32.54
C ALA A 912 12.74 -14.61 -33.45
N GLN A 913 12.91 -13.30 -33.28
CA GLN A 913 13.90 -12.54 -34.04
C GLN A 913 14.63 -11.51 -33.16
N ALA A 914 15.88 -11.21 -33.57
CA ALA A 914 16.66 -10.14 -33.02
C ALA A 914 17.22 -9.25 -34.12
N VAL A 915 17.28 -7.95 -33.88
CA VAL A 915 17.96 -6.99 -34.74
C VAL A 915 19.08 -6.32 -33.96
N LYS A 916 20.31 -6.38 -34.45
CA LYS A 916 21.46 -5.70 -33.81
C LYS A 916 22.11 -4.75 -34.80
N LYS A 917 22.35 -3.53 -34.38
CA LYS A 917 23.15 -2.55 -35.14
C LYS A 917 24.61 -2.90 -35.06
N ILE A 918 25.29 -2.89 -36.20
CA ILE A 918 26.76 -3.04 -36.31
C ILE A 918 27.39 -1.86 -37.05
N ILE A 919 28.60 -1.53 -36.66
CA ILE A 919 29.39 -0.45 -37.25
C ILE A 919 30.61 -1.08 -37.89
N LYS A 920 30.73 -0.97 -39.21
CA LYS A 920 31.92 -1.39 -40.00
C LYS A 920 32.88 -0.22 -40.07
N GLN A 921 34.08 -0.42 -39.57
CA GLN A 921 35.22 0.53 -39.66
C GLN A 921 36.21 0.17 -40.75
#